data_b40f098b210f445b7cf6dcca7943bc14
#
_entry.id   b40f098b210f445b7cf6dcca7943bc14
#
_cell.length_a   1.000
_cell.length_b   1.000
_cell.length_c   1.000
_cell.angle_alpha   90.00
_cell.angle_beta   90.00
_cell.angle_gamma   90.00
#
_symmetry.space_group_name_H-M   'P 1'
#
loop_
_entity.id
_entity.type
_entity.pdbx_description
1 polymer ?
#
loop_
_entity_poly.entity_id
_entity_poly.type
_entity_poly.pdbx_seq_one_letter_code
_entity_poly.pdbx_strand_id
1 'polypeptide(L)'
;TSATLVSGKLPATTHAHSPQVISLNHCDSLADEGYRLRITPDSLQILASGKAGFYYALQTVRQLLPPDLRKDTNSQTQGWELPCVEITDQPRFGYRGLMLDVSRYFIPKATLLRTIDCMALLKLNKLHLHLVDDNGWRLEIKRYPRLTQVGAWRVKRDEPFPARKNPLPGEQTTEGGFYTQQEMKEIIDYAESRQIEIIPEIEMPAHTNSSLAAYPELACPVVKSFIGVIPGLGGKNAEIIYCAGNDSVFSFIENVLDEVMALFPSRYVHLGGDEAAKTHWKNCPLCQHRIHTENLANEEELQGYFMERVSRYVRSKGKIVMGWDELTNSKLPEGAVIYGWRGDGEAALKAAEQGHPFILTPARTLYLIRYQGPQWFEPLTYFGNNTLKDVYQYEPVKDKWKPGYSQLLQGIQGSLWTEFCSTPQDVEYLIYPRLAALSEVAWSEKGKKDWTGFLSRLDRFNRHLSHKGIDYARSMYNIDHKVLPRNGELEVSLSCIRPDLEIRYTTNGDAPDGRSALYSTPLTIAGNCNLKAATFNGSEQKGEVLTLPVHFNIATAKPVTGENINTRLLTNGLRGSDRHTDGEWCGWYAQDGSFVVDLGERQKITRVSLGSLNNFGMGVHPPRYVKLYLSDNGQSYHQVATIQRTQAQNFAEGTQAVDIHLDVHPQKGRFLKVEFGNPGKCPANHVRAQQDTWVYFDELIVE
;
A
#
# COMPACT_ATOMS: atom_id res chain seq x y z
N THR A 1 3.56 -22.41 8.91
CA THR A 1 3.32 -23.70 9.60
C THR A 1 4.27 -24.76 9.06
N SER A 2 5.36 -24.98 9.77
CA SER A 2 6.24 -26.10 9.49
C SER A 2 5.66 -27.36 10.15
N ALA A 3 4.84 -28.06 9.39
CA ALA A 3 4.41 -29.40 9.80
C ALA A 3 5.52 -30.38 9.42
N THR A 4 6.08 -31.07 10.39
CA THR A 4 6.81 -32.29 10.11
C THR A 4 5.75 -33.38 9.89
N LEU A 5 5.45 -33.68 8.62
CA LEU A 5 4.67 -34.85 8.26
C LEU A 5 5.52 -36.07 8.61
N VAL A 6 5.22 -36.71 9.72
CA VAL A 6 5.70 -38.06 9.98
C VAL A 6 4.88 -38.97 9.06
N SER A 7 5.41 -39.30 7.88
CA SER A 7 4.81 -40.24 6.95
C SER A 7 5.02 -41.68 7.50
N GLY A 8 4.19 -42.08 8.44
CA GLY A 8 3.92 -43.50 8.69
C GLY A 8 2.86 -43.90 7.64
N LYS A 9 3.14 -44.94 6.82
CA LYS A 9 2.10 -45.59 6.02
C LYS A 9 1.02 -46.10 6.98
N LEU A 10 -0.05 -45.32 7.14
CA LEU A 10 -1.29 -45.80 7.73
C LEU A 10 -2.07 -46.54 6.63
N PRO A 11 -2.71 -47.65 6.93
CA PRO A 11 -3.49 -48.40 5.96
C PRO A 11 -4.60 -47.49 5.44
N ALA A 12 -4.74 -47.47 4.10
CA ALA A 12 -5.87 -46.86 3.42
C ALA A 12 -7.16 -47.51 3.93
N THR A 13 -8.18 -46.68 4.15
CA THR A 13 -9.55 -47.04 4.52
C THR A 13 -9.78 -47.47 5.99
N THR A 14 -9.94 -46.46 6.85
CA THR A 14 -10.90 -46.53 7.94
C THR A 14 -11.68 -45.24 7.95
N HIS A 15 -13.00 -45.31 7.80
CA HIS A 15 -13.93 -44.20 8.00
C HIS A 15 -13.68 -43.65 9.41
N ALA A 16 -13.22 -42.40 9.49
CA ALA A 16 -12.92 -41.78 10.78
C ALA A 16 -14.24 -41.57 11.54
N HIS A 17 -14.43 -42.32 12.60
CA HIS A 17 -15.36 -41.94 13.64
C HIS A 17 -14.93 -40.60 14.22
N SER A 18 -15.88 -39.75 14.67
CA SER A 18 -15.58 -38.54 15.45
C SER A 18 -14.58 -38.87 16.54
N PRO A 19 -13.52 -38.09 16.78
CA PRO A 19 -12.55 -38.38 17.81
C PRO A 19 -13.27 -38.61 19.14
N GLN A 20 -13.07 -39.74 19.76
CA GLN A 20 -13.74 -40.07 21.01
C GLN A 20 -13.26 -39.20 22.17
N VAL A 21 -12.05 -38.62 22.03
CA VAL A 21 -11.44 -37.80 23.07
C VAL A 21 -10.84 -36.54 22.45
N ILE A 22 -11.27 -35.38 22.93
CA ILE A 22 -10.58 -34.09 22.73
C ILE A 22 -9.95 -33.72 24.06
N SER A 23 -8.62 -33.60 24.11
CA SER A 23 -7.88 -33.22 25.30
C SER A 23 -7.06 -31.94 25.10
N LEU A 24 -7.15 -31.06 26.11
CA LEU A 24 -6.36 -29.84 26.21
C LEU A 24 -5.48 -29.98 27.47
N ASN A 25 -4.16 -30.03 27.30
CA ASN A 25 -3.26 -30.24 28.40
C ASN A 25 -2.20 -29.14 28.48
N HIS A 26 -1.93 -28.68 29.68
CA HIS A 26 -0.89 -27.67 29.92
C HIS A 26 0.51 -28.29 29.78
N CYS A 27 1.46 -27.52 29.22
CA CYS A 27 2.84 -27.96 29.01
C CYS A 27 3.81 -26.78 29.12
N ASP A 28 4.45 -26.61 30.27
CA ASP A 28 5.37 -25.52 30.59
C ASP A 28 6.61 -25.42 29.68
N SER A 29 6.97 -26.52 29.00
CA SER A 29 8.16 -26.55 28.14
C SER A 29 7.95 -25.91 26.77
N LEU A 30 6.73 -25.53 26.43
CA LEU A 30 6.42 -24.82 25.18
C LEU A 30 6.51 -23.30 25.39
N ALA A 31 6.86 -22.58 24.33
CA ALA A 31 6.82 -21.12 24.34
C ALA A 31 5.37 -20.62 24.57
N ASP A 32 5.20 -19.40 25.10
CA ASP A 32 3.89 -18.83 25.48
C ASP A 32 2.81 -18.93 24.39
N GLU A 33 3.19 -18.72 23.14
CA GLU A 33 2.31 -18.81 21.97
C GLU A 33 2.48 -20.15 21.20
N GLY A 34 3.37 -21.02 21.68
CA GLY A 34 3.65 -22.33 21.07
C GLY A 34 2.61 -23.38 21.43
N TYR A 35 2.49 -24.37 20.57
CA TYR A 35 1.60 -25.51 20.81
C TYR A 35 2.11 -26.81 20.14
N ARG A 36 1.61 -27.93 20.64
CA ARG A 36 1.68 -29.23 19.95
C ARG A 36 0.26 -29.73 19.73
N LEU A 37 -0.06 -30.06 18.48
CA LEU A 37 -1.34 -30.62 18.05
C LEU A 37 -1.09 -32.05 17.52
N ARG A 38 -1.80 -33.01 18.06
CA ARG A 38 -1.79 -34.41 17.58
C ARG A 38 -3.20 -34.87 17.27
N ILE A 39 -3.43 -35.31 16.04
CA ILE A 39 -4.71 -35.86 15.57
C ILE A 39 -4.47 -37.30 15.16
N THR A 40 -5.21 -38.22 15.79
CA THR A 40 -5.24 -39.64 15.48
C THR A 40 -6.68 -40.04 15.14
N PRO A 41 -6.93 -41.28 14.68
CA PRO A 41 -8.32 -41.74 14.44
C PRO A 41 -9.22 -41.61 15.66
N ASP A 42 -8.67 -41.73 16.88
CA ASP A 42 -9.45 -41.82 18.12
C ASP A 42 -9.35 -40.57 18.99
N SER A 43 -8.44 -39.61 18.69
CA SER A 43 -8.21 -38.49 19.59
C SER A 43 -7.68 -37.26 18.88
N LEU A 44 -8.04 -36.06 19.41
CA LEU A 44 -7.46 -34.77 19.13
C LEU A 44 -6.84 -34.26 20.43
N GLN A 45 -5.52 -34.08 20.46
CA GLN A 45 -4.77 -33.63 21.63
C GLN A 45 -4.09 -32.30 21.32
N ILE A 46 -4.23 -31.31 22.21
CA ILE A 46 -3.52 -30.05 22.16
C ILE A 46 -2.75 -29.84 23.47
N LEU A 47 -1.45 -29.56 23.33
CA LEU A 47 -0.59 -29.11 24.42
C LEU A 47 -0.16 -27.68 24.16
N ALA A 48 -0.24 -26.83 25.17
CA ALA A 48 0.22 -25.46 25.12
C ALA A 48 0.58 -24.98 26.54
N SER A 49 1.42 -23.91 26.62
CA SER A 49 1.77 -23.31 27.92
C SER A 49 0.79 -22.21 28.34
N GLY A 50 0.03 -21.62 27.42
CA GLY A 50 -0.88 -20.52 27.70
C GLY A 50 -2.11 -20.46 26.78
N LYS A 51 -3.02 -19.55 27.08
CA LYS A 51 -4.27 -19.35 26.33
C LYS A 51 -4.03 -19.12 24.84
N ALA A 52 -3.00 -18.34 24.47
CA ALA A 52 -2.66 -18.03 23.10
C ALA A 52 -2.25 -19.30 22.31
N GLY A 53 -1.42 -20.16 22.88
CA GLY A 53 -1.01 -21.42 22.26
C GLY A 53 -2.21 -22.35 21.98
N PHE A 54 -3.13 -22.50 22.95
CA PHE A 54 -4.38 -23.25 22.74
C PHE A 54 -5.23 -22.63 21.64
N TYR A 55 -5.35 -21.30 21.63
CA TYR A 55 -6.13 -20.59 20.62
C TYR A 55 -5.56 -20.79 19.21
N TYR A 56 -4.23 -20.68 19.04
CA TYR A 56 -3.58 -20.88 17.75
C TYR A 56 -3.62 -22.35 17.27
N ALA A 57 -3.55 -23.29 18.18
CA ALA A 57 -3.79 -24.71 17.84
C ALA A 57 -5.21 -24.91 17.28
N LEU A 58 -6.22 -24.31 17.91
CA LEU A 58 -7.61 -24.35 17.41
C LEU A 58 -7.76 -23.67 16.04
N GLN A 59 -7.04 -22.55 15.78
CA GLN A 59 -7.03 -21.96 14.45
C GLN A 59 -6.41 -22.90 13.41
N THR A 60 -5.39 -23.67 13.78
CA THR A 60 -4.81 -24.70 12.91
C THR A 60 -5.81 -25.82 12.63
N VAL A 61 -6.51 -26.33 13.64
CA VAL A 61 -7.60 -27.30 13.43
C VAL A 61 -8.65 -26.74 12.48
N ARG A 62 -9.06 -25.49 12.69
CA ARG A 62 -10.03 -24.80 11.82
C ARG A 62 -9.57 -24.69 10.36
N GLN A 63 -8.27 -24.47 10.12
CA GLN A 63 -7.70 -24.46 8.77
C GLN A 63 -7.58 -25.87 8.15
N LEU A 64 -7.47 -26.91 8.96
CA LEU A 64 -7.47 -28.32 8.51
C LEU A 64 -8.88 -28.81 8.12
N LEU A 65 -9.93 -28.21 8.66
CA LEU A 65 -11.31 -28.52 8.30
C LEU A 65 -11.66 -27.98 6.89
N PRO A 66 -12.57 -28.66 6.16
CA PRO A 66 -13.07 -28.14 4.89
C PRO A 66 -13.71 -26.75 5.07
N PRO A 67 -13.53 -25.82 4.13
CA PRO A 67 -14.12 -24.47 4.23
C PRO A 67 -15.65 -24.47 4.18
N ASP A 68 -16.29 -25.51 3.64
CA ASP A 68 -17.73 -25.57 3.33
C ASP A 68 -18.65 -25.93 4.49
N LEU A 69 -18.12 -26.02 5.71
CA LEU A 69 -18.79 -26.54 6.91
C LEU A 69 -20.12 -25.88 7.31
N ARG A 70 -20.54 -24.79 6.70
CA ARG A 70 -21.73 -24.03 7.12
C ARG A 70 -22.91 -24.07 6.14
N LYS A 71 -22.78 -24.68 4.96
CA LYS A 71 -23.84 -24.63 3.92
C LYS A 71 -24.85 -25.76 3.99
N ASP A 72 -24.53 -26.89 4.59
CA ASP A 72 -25.43 -28.05 4.63
C ASP A 72 -26.04 -28.26 6.03
N THR A 73 -26.94 -27.38 6.43
CA THR A 73 -27.82 -27.64 7.59
C THR A 73 -28.83 -28.76 7.32
N ASN A 74 -28.91 -29.27 6.09
CA ASN A 74 -29.89 -30.31 5.67
C ASN A 74 -29.26 -31.69 5.35
N SER A 75 -27.93 -31.84 5.34
CA SER A 75 -27.34 -33.18 5.17
C SER A 75 -26.98 -33.79 6.53
N GLN A 76 -27.87 -34.60 7.04
CA GLN A 76 -27.67 -35.37 8.30
C GLN A 76 -26.61 -36.49 8.20
N THR A 77 -25.77 -36.53 7.14
CA THR A 77 -24.98 -37.73 6.85
C THR A 77 -23.51 -37.51 6.43
N GLN A 78 -22.97 -36.30 6.37
CA GLN A 78 -21.53 -36.12 6.10
C GLN A 78 -20.78 -35.71 7.36
N GLY A 79 -20.10 -36.67 7.98
CA GLY A 79 -19.08 -36.40 9.00
C GLY A 79 -17.90 -35.64 8.40
N TRP A 80 -17.25 -34.80 9.19
CA TRP A 80 -16.04 -34.08 8.78
C TRP A 80 -14.81 -34.92 9.02
N GLU A 81 -13.88 -34.92 8.08
CA GLU A 81 -12.61 -35.63 8.23
C GLU A 81 -11.49 -34.62 8.51
N LEU A 82 -10.70 -34.91 9.54
CA LEU A 82 -9.43 -34.28 9.85
C LEU A 82 -8.29 -35.19 9.48
N PRO A 83 -7.22 -34.72 8.85
CA PRO A 83 -6.05 -35.54 8.59
C PRO A 83 -5.38 -35.93 9.90
N CYS A 84 -4.95 -37.21 10.03
CA CYS A 84 -4.07 -37.61 11.11
C CYS A 84 -2.73 -36.89 10.95
N VAL A 85 -2.32 -36.11 11.97
CA VAL A 85 -1.14 -35.25 11.89
C VAL A 85 -0.57 -34.97 13.27
N GLU A 86 0.74 -34.77 13.33
CA GLU A 86 1.41 -34.19 14.50
C GLU A 86 2.10 -32.88 14.08
N ILE A 87 1.76 -31.80 14.79
CA ILE A 87 2.26 -30.44 14.52
C ILE A 87 2.84 -29.88 15.80
N THR A 88 4.11 -29.45 15.77
CA THR A 88 4.72 -28.60 16.79
C THR A 88 5.02 -27.27 16.15
N ASP A 89 4.48 -26.19 16.71
CA ASP A 89 4.49 -24.90 16.05
C ASP A 89 4.57 -23.76 17.06
N GLN A 90 5.23 -22.67 16.67
CA GLN A 90 5.37 -21.44 17.44
C GLN A 90 5.70 -20.27 16.51
N PRO A 91 5.36 -19.01 16.89
CA PRO A 91 5.68 -17.87 16.07
C PRO A 91 7.17 -17.53 16.11
N ARG A 92 7.69 -17.00 14.97
CA ARG A 92 9.02 -16.43 14.86
C ARG A 92 9.14 -15.09 15.59
N PHE A 93 8.09 -14.24 15.50
CA PHE A 93 8.05 -12.92 16.12
C PHE A 93 6.89 -12.81 17.10
N GLY A 94 7.13 -12.11 18.22
CA GLY A 94 6.11 -11.79 19.22
C GLY A 94 5.11 -10.73 18.74
N TYR A 95 5.53 -9.82 17.85
CA TYR A 95 4.67 -8.81 17.22
C TYR A 95 4.34 -9.22 15.79
N ARG A 96 3.07 -9.44 15.48
CA ARG A 96 2.56 -9.82 14.15
C ARG A 96 1.34 -8.96 13.86
N GLY A 97 1.57 -7.83 13.17
CA GLY A 97 0.61 -6.73 13.12
C GLY A 97 -0.08 -6.50 11.78
N LEU A 98 -1.27 -5.91 11.88
CA LEU A 98 -1.92 -5.15 10.83
C LEU A 98 -2.22 -3.76 11.37
N MET A 99 -1.81 -2.70 10.69
CA MET A 99 -2.31 -1.35 10.89
C MET A 99 -3.46 -1.09 9.92
N LEU A 100 -4.54 -0.51 10.41
CA LEU A 100 -5.67 -0.09 9.61
C LEU A 100 -5.95 1.40 9.87
N ASP A 101 -5.81 2.19 8.82
CA ASP A 101 -6.21 3.58 8.81
C ASP A 101 -7.74 3.67 8.73
N VAL A 102 -8.35 4.21 9.76
CA VAL A 102 -9.79 4.47 9.82
C VAL A 102 -10.11 5.97 9.68
N SER A 103 -9.06 6.80 9.51
CA SER A 103 -9.16 8.25 9.43
C SER A 103 -9.43 8.75 8.01
N ARG A 104 -8.63 8.33 6.99
CA ARG A 104 -8.83 8.78 5.60
C ARG A 104 -10.22 8.42 5.09
N TYR A 105 -10.68 7.22 5.42
CA TYR A 105 -12.09 6.85 5.29
C TYR A 105 -12.57 6.15 6.57
N PHE A 106 -13.77 6.49 7.02
CA PHE A 106 -14.36 5.82 8.17
C PHE A 106 -14.71 4.38 7.84
N ILE A 107 -14.16 3.44 8.60
CA ILE A 107 -14.39 2.00 8.43
C ILE A 107 -15.48 1.55 9.41
N PRO A 108 -16.63 1.03 8.96
CA PRO A 108 -17.68 0.57 9.84
C PRO A 108 -17.24 -0.54 10.80
N LYS A 109 -17.76 -0.55 12.02
CA LYS A 109 -17.47 -1.57 13.06
C LYS A 109 -17.57 -3.00 12.50
N ALA A 110 -18.58 -3.31 11.69
CA ALA A 110 -18.76 -4.64 11.11
C ALA A 110 -17.54 -5.10 10.28
N THR A 111 -16.90 -4.18 9.55
CA THR A 111 -15.69 -4.46 8.77
C THR A 111 -14.49 -4.72 9.70
N LEU A 112 -14.34 -3.95 10.79
CA LEU A 112 -13.30 -4.22 11.79
C LEU A 112 -13.45 -5.62 12.40
N LEU A 113 -14.67 -6.01 12.79
CA LEU A 113 -14.92 -7.34 13.36
C LEU A 113 -14.58 -8.46 12.36
N ARG A 114 -14.91 -8.29 11.08
CA ARG A 114 -14.54 -9.25 10.01
C ARG A 114 -13.02 -9.33 9.81
N THR A 115 -12.34 -8.17 9.83
CA THR A 115 -10.87 -8.10 9.74
C THR A 115 -10.22 -8.81 10.92
N ILE A 116 -10.69 -8.59 12.16
CA ILE A 116 -10.25 -9.27 13.37
C ILE A 116 -10.43 -10.80 13.25
N ASP A 117 -11.54 -11.28 12.71
CA ASP A 117 -11.76 -12.71 12.47
C ASP A 117 -10.74 -13.34 11.52
N CYS A 118 -10.36 -12.61 10.47
CA CYS A 118 -9.36 -13.08 9.51
C CYS A 118 -7.93 -12.99 10.09
N MET A 119 -7.63 -11.94 10.85
CA MET A 119 -6.36 -11.83 11.59
C MET A 119 -6.20 -13.01 12.56
N ALA A 120 -7.25 -13.37 13.28
CA ALA A 120 -7.28 -14.50 14.21
C ALA A 120 -6.99 -15.83 13.49
N LEU A 121 -7.64 -16.07 12.33
CA LEU A 121 -7.41 -17.26 11.51
C LEU A 121 -5.95 -17.32 11.01
N LEU A 122 -5.35 -16.18 10.71
CA LEU A 122 -3.95 -16.03 10.29
C LEU A 122 -2.97 -15.95 11.45
N LYS A 123 -3.41 -16.05 12.72
CA LYS A 123 -2.58 -16.00 13.94
C LYS A 123 -1.81 -14.67 14.09
N LEU A 124 -2.34 -13.57 13.55
CA LEU A 124 -1.88 -12.23 13.84
C LEU A 124 -2.40 -11.81 15.22
N ASN A 125 -1.62 -11.02 15.97
CA ASN A 125 -1.93 -10.70 17.36
C ASN A 125 -1.97 -9.20 17.69
N LYS A 126 -1.71 -8.32 16.74
CA LYS A 126 -1.73 -6.87 16.94
C LYS A 126 -2.56 -6.19 15.85
N LEU A 127 -3.60 -5.46 16.24
CA LEU A 127 -4.31 -4.53 15.38
C LEU A 127 -3.97 -3.10 15.79
N HIS A 128 -3.20 -2.41 14.98
CA HIS A 128 -2.86 -1.01 15.17
C HIS A 128 -3.94 -0.17 14.48
N LEU A 129 -4.69 0.62 15.23
CA LEU A 129 -5.73 1.51 14.70
C LEU A 129 -5.22 2.94 14.62
N HIS A 130 -5.06 3.41 13.38
CA HIS A 130 -4.76 4.81 13.09
C HIS A 130 -6.07 5.61 13.14
N LEU A 131 -6.38 6.12 14.35
CA LEU A 131 -7.71 6.66 14.70
C LEU A 131 -7.93 8.10 14.28
N VAL A 132 -6.86 8.85 14.07
CA VAL A 132 -6.91 10.29 13.82
C VAL A 132 -5.87 10.70 12.80
N ASP A 133 -6.27 11.60 11.88
CA ASP A 133 -5.41 12.21 10.88
C ASP A 133 -6.08 13.52 10.39
N ASP A 134 -5.49 14.19 9.41
CA ASP A 134 -6.02 15.40 8.77
C ASP A 134 -7.45 15.23 8.23
N ASN A 135 -7.80 13.99 7.84
CA ASN A 135 -9.03 13.64 7.12
C ASN A 135 -10.17 13.19 8.05
N GLY A 136 -9.90 13.02 9.35
CA GLY A 136 -10.94 12.68 10.30
C GLY A 136 -10.46 12.24 11.67
N TRP A 137 -11.24 12.59 12.68
CA TRP A 137 -11.11 12.13 14.07
C TRP A 137 -12.15 11.03 14.33
N ARG A 138 -11.74 9.80 14.66
CA ARG A 138 -12.63 8.64 14.65
C ARG A 138 -12.99 8.05 16.02
N LEU A 139 -12.61 8.68 17.10
CA LEU A 139 -12.90 8.18 18.46
C LEU A 139 -13.62 9.24 19.29
N GLU A 140 -14.73 8.88 19.93
CA GLU A 140 -15.42 9.74 20.91
C GLU A 140 -14.50 10.06 22.10
N ILE A 141 -14.31 11.36 22.36
CA ILE A 141 -13.68 11.89 23.56
C ILE A 141 -14.70 12.77 24.28
N LYS A 142 -15.20 12.29 25.40
CA LYS A 142 -16.33 12.94 26.12
C LYS A 142 -16.00 14.34 26.58
N ARG A 143 -14.76 14.58 26.99
CA ARG A 143 -14.28 15.91 27.41
C ARG A 143 -14.21 16.89 26.24
N TYR A 144 -14.04 16.40 25.01
CA TYR A 144 -13.88 17.23 23.81
C TYR A 144 -14.86 16.83 22.70
N PRO A 145 -16.18 17.07 22.89
CA PRO A 145 -17.22 16.59 21.98
C PRO A 145 -17.11 17.12 20.54
N ARG A 146 -16.51 18.30 20.35
CA ARG A 146 -16.30 18.87 19.01
C ARG A 146 -15.36 18.00 18.14
N LEU A 147 -14.53 17.15 18.72
CA LEU A 147 -13.70 16.22 17.97
C LEU A 147 -14.55 15.29 17.08
N THR A 148 -15.71 14.84 17.57
CA THR A 148 -16.64 14.00 16.80
C THR A 148 -17.78 14.78 16.16
N GLN A 149 -18.13 15.97 16.68
CA GLN A 149 -19.15 16.82 16.06
C GLN A 149 -18.64 17.57 14.83
N VAL A 150 -17.35 17.93 14.80
CA VAL A 150 -16.68 18.68 13.72
C VAL A 150 -15.59 17.82 13.09
N GLY A 151 -14.62 17.37 13.89
CA GLY A 151 -13.41 16.69 13.42
C GLY A 151 -13.66 15.36 12.71
N ALA A 152 -14.80 14.71 12.95
CA ALA A 152 -15.16 13.45 12.30
C ALA A 152 -15.77 13.62 10.90
N TRP A 153 -16.05 14.87 10.48
CA TRP A 153 -16.84 15.15 9.28
C TRP A 153 -16.13 16.10 8.33
N ARG A 154 -16.09 15.75 7.06
CA ARG A 154 -15.48 16.56 5.99
C ARG A 154 -16.46 16.81 4.85
N VAL A 155 -16.10 17.75 3.97
CA VAL A 155 -16.84 17.96 2.72
C VAL A 155 -16.67 16.75 1.81
N LYS A 156 -17.75 16.36 1.14
CA LYS A 156 -17.69 15.32 0.12
C LYS A 156 -17.03 15.88 -1.15
N ARG A 157 -16.16 15.09 -1.75
CA ARG A 157 -15.52 15.36 -3.05
C ARG A 157 -15.59 14.08 -3.89
N ASP A 158 -15.96 14.23 -5.15
CA ASP A 158 -16.11 13.09 -6.06
C ASP A 158 -14.81 12.76 -6.81
N GLU A 159 -13.87 13.72 -6.86
CA GLU A 159 -12.56 13.52 -7.47
C GLU A 159 -11.74 12.45 -6.73
N PRO A 160 -10.80 11.76 -7.41
CA PRO A 160 -9.82 10.90 -6.74
C PRO A 160 -9.11 11.63 -5.60
N PHE A 161 -8.80 10.94 -4.53
CA PHE A 161 -8.27 11.52 -3.29
C PHE A 161 -7.14 12.55 -3.49
N PRO A 162 -6.12 12.31 -4.35
CA PRO A 162 -5.05 13.28 -4.57
C PRO A 162 -5.48 14.59 -5.28
N ALA A 163 -6.60 14.56 -5.98
CA ALA A 163 -7.11 15.71 -6.76
C ALA A 163 -8.14 16.56 -5.98
N ARG A 164 -8.53 16.13 -4.76
CA ARG A 164 -9.55 16.80 -3.96
C ARG A 164 -9.07 18.15 -3.44
N LYS A 165 -9.88 19.17 -3.68
CA LYS A 165 -9.62 20.54 -3.19
C LYS A 165 -9.99 20.67 -1.71
N ASN A 166 -9.23 21.49 -1.00
CA ASN A 166 -9.50 21.83 0.41
C ASN A 166 -10.89 22.42 0.61
N PRO A 167 -11.47 22.30 1.82
CA PRO A 167 -12.77 22.86 2.13
C PRO A 167 -12.72 24.39 2.18
N LEU A 168 -13.84 25.01 1.81
CA LEU A 168 -14.06 26.44 1.97
C LEU A 168 -14.92 26.72 3.23
N PRO A 169 -14.82 27.91 3.82
CA PRO A 169 -15.68 28.30 4.93
C PRO A 169 -17.17 28.18 4.57
N GLY A 170 -17.97 27.52 5.41
CA GLY A 170 -19.40 27.37 5.23
C GLY A 170 -19.85 26.21 4.34
N GLU A 171 -18.94 25.45 3.72
CA GLU A 171 -19.31 24.21 3.03
C GLU A 171 -19.85 23.15 4.01
N GLN A 172 -20.88 22.42 3.57
CA GLN A 172 -21.46 21.35 4.36
C GLN A 172 -20.55 20.12 4.43
N THR A 173 -20.34 19.58 5.63
CA THR A 173 -19.55 18.40 5.90
C THR A 173 -20.48 17.19 6.05
N THR A 174 -20.42 16.25 5.12
CA THR A 174 -21.37 15.11 5.03
C THR A 174 -20.70 13.76 4.95
N GLU A 175 -19.37 13.72 4.75
CA GLU A 175 -18.59 12.49 4.68
C GLU A 175 -17.80 12.28 5.97
N GLY A 176 -18.00 11.13 6.64
CA GLY A 176 -17.28 10.83 7.87
C GLY A 176 -17.99 9.79 8.74
N GLY A 177 -17.65 9.81 10.01
CA GLY A 177 -18.14 8.88 11.03
C GLY A 177 -17.13 8.75 12.17
N PHE A 178 -17.52 8.13 13.26
CA PHE A 178 -16.65 7.85 14.39
C PHE A 178 -17.17 6.66 15.19
N TYR A 179 -16.35 6.12 16.07
CA TYR A 179 -16.74 5.10 17.04
C TYR A 179 -17.04 5.77 18.37
N THR A 180 -18.17 5.44 18.96
CA THR A 180 -18.45 5.76 20.37
C THR A 180 -17.48 4.95 21.27
N GLN A 181 -17.24 5.40 22.48
CA GLN A 181 -16.42 4.63 23.45
C GLN A 181 -17.04 3.25 23.71
N GLN A 182 -18.38 3.14 23.68
CA GLN A 182 -19.07 1.87 23.84
C GLN A 182 -18.78 0.93 22.65
N GLU A 183 -18.90 1.41 21.42
CA GLU A 183 -18.58 0.60 20.22
C GLU A 183 -17.11 0.18 20.18
N MET A 184 -16.20 1.10 20.55
CA MET A 184 -14.78 0.79 20.61
C MET A 184 -14.49 -0.25 21.71
N LYS A 185 -15.13 -0.18 22.86
CA LYS A 185 -15.03 -1.22 23.88
C LYS A 185 -15.49 -2.59 23.36
N GLU A 186 -16.60 -2.64 22.65
CA GLU A 186 -17.08 -3.89 22.04
C GLU A 186 -16.11 -4.46 21.00
N ILE A 187 -15.44 -3.59 20.23
CA ILE A 187 -14.39 -4.00 19.28
C ILE A 187 -13.17 -4.55 20.04
N ILE A 188 -12.75 -3.89 21.11
CA ILE A 188 -11.63 -4.30 21.97
C ILE A 188 -11.92 -5.69 22.59
N ASP A 189 -13.07 -5.84 23.24
CA ASP A 189 -13.48 -7.10 23.89
C ASP A 189 -13.54 -8.25 22.85
N TYR A 190 -14.00 -7.94 21.64
CA TYR A 190 -14.06 -8.90 20.54
C TYR A 190 -12.66 -9.34 20.07
N ALA A 191 -11.73 -8.41 19.93
CA ALA A 191 -10.35 -8.68 19.55
C ALA A 191 -9.62 -9.47 20.63
N GLU A 192 -9.76 -9.08 21.90
CA GLU A 192 -9.15 -9.76 23.05
C GLU A 192 -9.59 -11.21 23.16
N SER A 193 -10.88 -11.50 22.92
CA SER A 193 -11.40 -12.87 22.87
C SER A 193 -10.75 -13.73 21.78
N ARG A 194 -10.03 -13.12 20.83
CA ARG A 194 -9.31 -13.71 19.70
C ARG A 194 -7.79 -13.63 19.84
N GLN A 195 -7.29 -13.27 21.01
CA GLN A 195 -5.87 -13.09 21.30
C GLN A 195 -5.25 -11.98 20.42
N ILE A 196 -6.01 -10.93 20.12
CA ILE A 196 -5.56 -9.76 19.36
C ILE A 196 -5.64 -8.55 20.28
N GLU A 197 -4.50 -7.89 20.48
CA GLU A 197 -4.39 -6.60 21.18
C GLU A 197 -4.61 -5.46 20.20
N ILE A 198 -5.47 -4.50 20.56
CA ILE A 198 -5.67 -3.27 19.78
C ILE A 198 -4.77 -2.17 20.33
N ILE A 199 -3.91 -1.62 19.49
CA ILE A 199 -3.00 -0.52 19.81
C ILE A 199 -3.62 0.77 19.21
N PRO A 200 -4.01 1.75 20.05
CA PRO A 200 -4.53 3.02 19.56
C PRO A 200 -3.40 3.93 19.10
N GLU A 201 -3.58 4.62 17.97
CA GLU A 201 -2.74 5.72 17.53
C GLU A 201 -3.50 7.04 17.58
N ILE A 202 -2.89 8.02 18.25
CA ILE A 202 -3.33 9.42 18.32
C ILE A 202 -2.19 10.27 17.78
N GLU A 203 -2.36 10.75 16.56
CA GLU A 203 -1.34 11.50 15.83
C GLU A 203 -1.02 12.85 16.44
N MET A 204 0.29 13.15 16.49
CA MET A 204 0.86 14.43 16.92
C MET A 204 2.34 14.53 16.54
N PRO A 205 2.92 15.72 16.30
CA PRO A 205 2.23 17.02 16.27
C PRO A 205 1.59 17.32 14.91
N ALA A 206 1.86 16.51 13.87
CA ALA A 206 1.30 16.60 12.53
C ALA A 206 0.04 15.75 12.37
N HIS A 207 -0.53 15.72 11.18
CA HIS A 207 -1.75 14.98 10.83
C HIS A 207 -2.93 15.31 11.77
N THR A 208 -3.09 16.60 12.09
CA THR A 208 -3.97 17.07 13.16
C THR A 208 -5.07 18.03 12.69
N ASN A 209 -5.26 18.22 11.36
CA ASN A 209 -6.27 19.14 10.86
C ASN A 209 -7.69 18.80 11.32
N SER A 210 -8.01 17.51 11.53
CA SER A 210 -9.32 17.12 12.04
C SER A 210 -9.58 17.67 13.46
N SER A 211 -8.59 17.62 14.33
CA SER A 211 -8.68 18.19 15.68
C SER A 211 -8.59 19.71 15.67
N LEU A 212 -7.74 20.29 14.81
CA LEU A 212 -7.60 21.73 14.65
C LEU A 212 -8.82 22.37 14.00
N ALA A 213 -9.56 21.67 13.15
CA ALA A 213 -10.87 22.13 12.68
C ALA A 213 -11.89 22.24 13.84
N ALA A 214 -11.79 21.32 14.81
CA ALA A 214 -12.62 21.34 16.01
C ALA A 214 -12.15 22.39 17.05
N TYR A 215 -10.84 22.56 17.22
CA TYR A 215 -10.19 23.42 18.23
C TYR A 215 -9.05 24.24 17.59
N PRO A 216 -9.36 25.26 16.77
CA PRO A 216 -8.35 26.00 16.01
C PRO A 216 -7.36 26.77 16.87
N GLU A 217 -7.69 27.06 18.13
CA GLU A 217 -6.82 27.68 19.12
C GLU A 217 -5.59 26.85 19.48
N LEU A 218 -5.56 25.57 19.10
CA LEU A 218 -4.41 24.69 19.30
C LEU A 218 -3.36 24.84 18.19
N ALA A 219 -3.70 25.49 17.07
CA ALA A 219 -2.75 25.84 16.02
C ALA A 219 -1.85 27.01 16.43
N CYS A 220 -0.74 27.20 15.70
CA CYS A 220 0.11 28.37 15.90
C CYS A 220 -0.66 29.67 15.61
N PRO A 221 -0.54 30.74 16.43
CA PRO A 221 -1.29 31.99 16.28
C PRO A 221 -0.96 32.73 14.97
N VAL A 222 0.09 32.35 14.26
CA VAL A 222 0.44 32.87 12.94
C VAL A 222 -0.44 32.32 11.82
N VAL A 223 -1.12 31.19 12.03
CA VAL A 223 -2.09 30.63 11.09
C VAL A 223 -3.33 31.50 11.08
N LYS A 224 -3.63 32.11 9.93
CA LYS A 224 -4.80 32.99 9.73
C LYS A 224 -5.80 32.40 8.73
N SER A 225 -5.42 31.33 8.05
CA SER A 225 -6.29 30.62 7.12
C SER A 225 -7.36 29.81 7.84
N PHE A 226 -8.47 29.56 7.14
CA PHE A 226 -9.49 28.64 7.62
C PHE A 226 -8.90 27.22 7.77
N ILE A 227 -9.18 26.58 8.90
CA ILE A 227 -8.79 25.21 9.18
C ILE A 227 -10.06 24.35 9.12
N GLY A 228 -10.09 23.44 8.15
CA GLY A 228 -11.19 22.47 8.00
C GLY A 228 -10.64 21.06 7.91
N VAL A 229 -11.50 20.07 8.12
CA VAL A 229 -11.14 18.66 7.93
C VAL A 229 -10.85 18.43 6.45
N ILE A 230 -9.65 17.95 6.15
CA ILE A 230 -9.12 17.85 4.78
C ILE A 230 -9.78 16.69 4.02
N PRO A 231 -10.33 16.89 2.80
CA PRO A 231 -10.95 15.80 2.06
C PRO A 231 -9.98 14.96 1.22
N GLY A 232 -8.76 15.43 0.99
CA GLY A 232 -7.71 14.82 0.17
C GLY A 232 -6.32 14.98 0.80
N LEU A 233 -5.30 15.30 -0.02
CA LEU A 233 -3.92 15.48 0.46
C LEU A 233 -3.68 16.80 1.21
N GLY A 234 -4.57 17.77 1.12
CA GLY A 234 -4.50 19.01 1.86
C GLY A 234 -3.46 20.04 1.37
N GLY A 235 -2.35 19.63 0.80
CA GLY A 235 -1.26 20.50 0.39
C GLY A 235 -0.78 21.40 1.54
N LYS A 236 -0.79 22.74 1.37
CA LYS A 236 -0.37 23.66 2.43
C LYS A 236 -1.22 23.61 3.70
N ASN A 237 -2.46 23.13 3.64
CA ASN A 237 -3.29 23.00 4.82
C ASN A 237 -2.81 21.84 5.71
N ALA A 238 -2.26 20.77 5.15
CA ALA A 238 -1.65 19.68 5.89
C ALA A 238 -0.35 20.09 6.62
N GLU A 239 0.25 21.26 6.28
CA GLU A 239 1.38 21.83 7.02
C GLU A 239 0.96 22.51 8.35
N ILE A 240 -0.35 22.65 8.61
CA ILE A 240 -0.87 23.21 9.86
C ILE A 240 -0.91 22.12 10.92
N ILE A 241 -0.06 22.28 11.94
CA ILE A 241 0.15 21.29 12.99
C ILE A 241 -0.03 21.91 14.38
N TYR A 242 -0.08 21.11 15.44
CA TYR A 242 -0.17 21.63 16.80
C TYR A 242 0.95 22.63 17.12
N CYS A 243 0.61 23.67 17.87
CA CYS A 243 1.58 24.66 18.32
C CYS A 243 2.42 24.13 19.49
N ALA A 244 3.68 23.78 19.26
CA ALA A 244 4.57 23.24 20.28
C ALA A 244 4.95 24.25 21.38
N GLY A 245 4.74 25.55 21.14
CA GLY A 245 4.95 26.60 22.13
C GLY A 245 3.76 26.86 23.05
N ASN A 246 2.58 26.29 22.75
CA ASN A 246 1.34 26.54 23.49
C ASN A 246 1.07 25.42 24.51
N ASP A 247 1.12 25.72 25.81
CA ASP A 247 0.88 24.75 26.89
C ASP A 247 -0.54 24.17 26.89
N SER A 248 -1.54 24.90 26.35
CA SER A 248 -2.90 24.38 26.20
C SER A 248 -2.97 23.17 25.26
N VAL A 249 -2.05 23.04 24.31
CA VAL A 249 -1.93 21.87 23.43
C VAL A 249 -1.58 20.63 24.25
N PHE A 250 -0.62 20.74 25.15
CA PHE A 250 -0.23 19.62 26.01
C PHE A 250 -1.37 19.22 26.95
N SER A 251 -2.03 20.18 27.56
CA SER A 251 -3.21 19.91 28.43
C SER A 251 -4.36 19.26 27.67
N PHE A 252 -4.58 19.65 26.38
CA PHE A 252 -5.55 19.02 25.51
C PHE A 252 -5.16 17.56 25.21
N ILE A 253 -3.91 17.33 24.80
CA ILE A 253 -3.39 15.98 24.49
C ILE A 253 -3.45 15.07 25.71
N GLU A 254 -3.00 15.54 26.87
CA GLU A 254 -3.04 14.78 28.13
C GLU A 254 -4.46 14.34 28.50
N ASN A 255 -5.44 15.23 28.36
CA ASN A 255 -6.84 14.92 28.62
C ASN A 255 -7.43 13.92 27.62
N VAL A 256 -7.05 14.01 26.33
CA VAL A 256 -7.44 13.03 25.30
C VAL A 256 -6.83 11.67 25.61
N LEU A 257 -5.53 11.64 25.92
CA LEU A 257 -4.82 10.41 26.24
C LEU A 257 -5.32 9.75 27.52
N ASP A 258 -5.81 10.49 28.51
CA ASP A 258 -6.44 9.91 29.71
C ASP A 258 -7.66 9.06 29.36
N GLU A 259 -8.54 9.54 28.46
CA GLU A 259 -9.70 8.76 28.03
C GLU A 259 -9.29 7.57 27.15
N VAL A 260 -8.31 7.77 26.25
CA VAL A 260 -7.78 6.70 25.40
C VAL A 260 -7.15 5.60 26.25
N MET A 261 -6.27 5.94 27.18
CA MET A 261 -5.58 4.96 28.03
C MET A 261 -6.53 4.23 28.99
N ALA A 262 -7.62 4.87 29.41
CA ALA A 262 -8.67 4.23 30.19
C ALA A 262 -9.52 3.24 29.36
N LEU A 263 -9.74 3.54 28.09
CA LEU A 263 -10.54 2.70 27.18
C LEU A 263 -9.77 1.50 26.64
N PHE A 264 -8.48 1.68 26.27
CA PHE A 264 -7.65 0.65 25.68
C PHE A 264 -6.80 -0.07 26.74
N PRO A 265 -7.01 -1.38 26.96
CA PRO A 265 -6.21 -2.16 27.92
C PRO A 265 -4.77 -2.37 27.48
N SER A 266 -4.46 -2.18 26.18
CA SER A 266 -3.11 -2.27 25.63
C SER A 266 -2.12 -1.49 26.51
N ARG A 267 -0.95 -2.10 26.77
CA ARG A 267 0.16 -1.39 27.39
C ARG A 267 0.82 -0.35 26.48
N TYR A 268 0.49 -0.36 25.20
CA TYR A 268 1.06 0.50 24.18
C TYR A 268 0.10 1.61 23.79
N VAL A 269 0.67 2.80 23.51
CA VAL A 269 -0.01 3.93 22.86
C VAL A 269 0.91 4.46 21.78
N HIS A 270 0.45 4.52 20.54
CA HIS A 270 1.19 5.09 19.43
C HIS A 270 0.87 6.58 19.32
N LEU A 271 1.91 7.42 19.25
CA LEU A 271 1.80 8.88 19.25
C LEU A 271 2.10 9.51 17.88
N GLY A 272 2.27 8.69 16.84
CA GLY A 272 2.64 9.15 15.50
C GLY A 272 4.05 9.72 15.43
N GLY A 273 4.16 11.00 15.10
CA GLY A 273 5.42 11.74 15.04
C GLY A 273 6.00 11.95 13.67
N ASP A 274 5.32 11.46 12.63
CA ASP A 274 5.75 11.53 11.23
C ASP A 274 5.38 12.87 10.57
N GLU A 275 6.09 13.15 9.49
CA GLU A 275 5.83 14.20 8.49
C GLU A 275 5.56 15.62 9.05
N ALA A 276 5.98 15.92 10.28
CA ALA A 276 5.74 17.21 10.91
C ALA A 276 6.40 18.38 10.15
N ALA A 277 5.61 19.17 9.44
CA ALA A 277 6.04 20.37 8.74
C ALA A 277 6.35 21.51 9.74
N LYS A 278 7.58 22.04 9.72
CA LYS A 278 8.02 23.10 10.64
C LYS A 278 7.72 24.50 10.14
N THR A 279 7.00 24.66 9.04
CA THR A 279 6.73 25.93 8.35
C THR A 279 6.15 26.99 9.28
N HIS A 280 5.14 26.63 10.06
CA HIS A 280 4.50 27.57 11.00
C HIS A 280 5.29 27.76 12.29
N TRP A 281 6.00 26.73 12.79
CA TRP A 281 6.82 26.84 13.99
C TRP A 281 7.96 27.83 13.86
N LYS A 282 8.60 27.91 12.67
CA LYS A 282 9.67 28.86 12.35
C LYS A 282 9.27 30.32 12.55
N ASN A 283 8.00 30.65 12.31
CA ASN A 283 7.49 31.99 12.38
C ASN A 283 6.59 32.24 13.60
N CYS A 284 6.34 31.20 14.44
CA CYS A 284 5.46 31.30 15.59
C CYS A 284 6.20 31.84 16.82
N PRO A 285 5.81 33.00 17.39
CA PRO A 285 6.47 33.56 18.57
C PRO A 285 6.50 32.60 19.76
N LEU A 286 5.42 31.81 19.95
CA LEU A 286 5.34 30.86 21.05
C LEU A 286 6.34 29.70 20.87
N CYS A 287 6.45 29.16 19.65
CA CYS A 287 7.39 28.08 19.33
C CYS A 287 8.83 28.57 19.46
N GLN A 288 9.15 29.76 18.93
CA GLN A 288 10.49 30.34 19.03
C GLN A 288 10.84 30.69 20.49
N HIS A 289 9.88 31.19 21.27
CA HIS A 289 10.10 31.38 22.71
C HIS A 289 10.40 30.03 23.40
N ARG A 290 9.67 28.96 23.09
CA ARG A 290 9.92 27.61 23.65
C ARG A 290 11.32 27.10 23.28
N ILE A 291 11.74 27.24 22.02
CA ILE A 291 13.09 26.89 21.58
C ILE A 291 14.14 27.61 22.44
N HIS A 292 13.97 28.92 22.65
CA HIS A 292 14.90 29.71 23.44
C HIS A 292 14.91 29.29 24.93
N THR A 293 13.74 29.13 25.54
CA THR A 293 13.63 28.85 27.01
C THR A 293 14.07 27.44 27.37
N GLU A 294 13.88 26.46 26.47
CA GLU A 294 14.30 25.07 26.67
C GLU A 294 15.72 24.80 26.11
N ASN A 295 16.38 25.85 25.60
CA ASN A 295 17.73 25.80 25.03
C ASN A 295 17.85 24.74 23.90
N LEU A 296 16.86 24.70 22.98
CA LEU A 296 16.82 23.82 21.82
C LEU A 296 17.53 24.46 20.64
N ALA A 297 18.15 23.67 19.77
CA ALA A 297 18.91 24.19 18.65
C ALA A 297 18.03 24.66 17.47
N ASN A 298 16.86 24.02 17.26
CA ASN A 298 15.99 24.27 16.12
C ASN A 298 14.59 23.63 16.31
N GLU A 299 13.75 23.71 15.28
CA GLU A 299 12.41 23.13 15.26
C GLU A 299 12.38 21.60 15.25
N GLU A 300 13.45 20.93 14.85
CA GLU A 300 13.56 19.47 14.93
C GLU A 300 13.72 19.03 16.40
N GLU A 301 14.58 19.74 17.16
CA GLU A 301 14.67 19.52 18.60
C GLU A 301 13.42 19.93 19.34
N LEU A 302 12.67 20.94 18.84
CA LEU A 302 11.35 21.29 19.38
C LEU A 302 10.35 20.15 19.20
N GLN A 303 10.38 19.43 18.09
CA GLN A 303 9.57 18.20 17.91
C GLN A 303 10.00 17.13 18.92
N GLY A 304 11.30 16.94 19.11
CA GLY A 304 11.83 16.02 20.13
C GLY A 304 11.35 16.37 21.53
N TYR A 305 11.41 17.66 21.90
CA TYR A 305 10.86 18.17 23.17
C TYR A 305 9.37 17.89 23.30
N PHE A 306 8.60 18.17 22.25
CA PHE A 306 7.15 17.92 22.20
C PHE A 306 6.84 16.44 22.48
N MET A 307 7.48 15.55 21.73
CA MET A 307 7.27 14.11 21.85
C MET A 307 7.75 13.57 23.20
N GLU A 308 8.90 14.03 23.74
CA GLU A 308 9.35 13.60 25.06
C GLU A 308 8.41 14.07 26.18
N ARG A 309 7.87 15.30 26.11
CA ARG A 309 6.93 15.81 27.10
C ARG A 309 5.66 14.97 27.16
N VAL A 310 5.05 14.65 26.01
CA VAL A 310 3.87 13.78 25.93
C VAL A 310 4.22 12.34 26.34
N SER A 311 5.36 11.83 25.90
CA SER A 311 5.83 10.48 26.22
C SER A 311 6.01 10.31 27.74
N ARG A 312 6.55 11.30 28.41
CA ARG A 312 6.70 11.29 29.88
C ARG A 312 5.35 11.19 30.57
N TYR A 313 4.34 11.89 30.05
CA TYR A 313 2.98 11.78 30.56
C TYR A 313 2.42 10.37 30.41
N VAL A 314 2.53 9.79 29.20
CA VAL A 314 2.07 8.41 28.91
C VAL A 314 2.78 7.39 29.83
N ARG A 315 4.11 7.52 30.00
CA ARG A 315 4.89 6.66 30.90
C ARG A 315 4.45 6.80 32.37
N SER A 316 4.09 8.01 32.80
CA SER A 316 3.58 8.24 34.19
C SER A 316 2.28 7.47 34.45
N LYS A 317 1.54 7.09 33.42
CA LYS A 317 0.35 6.25 33.49
C LYS A 317 0.66 4.74 33.33
N GLY A 318 1.94 4.35 33.29
CA GLY A 318 2.39 2.97 33.16
C GLY A 318 2.27 2.39 31.75
N LYS A 319 2.07 3.21 30.73
CA LYS A 319 2.01 2.79 29.31
C LYS A 319 3.36 2.96 28.62
N ILE A 320 3.54 2.26 27.52
CA ILE A 320 4.73 2.32 26.65
C ILE A 320 4.38 3.10 25.39
N VAL A 321 5.22 4.07 25.05
CA VAL A 321 5.05 4.89 23.84
C VAL A 321 5.56 4.14 22.63
N MET A 322 4.80 4.24 21.55
CA MET A 322 5.21 3.86 20.20
C MET A 322 5.19 5.09 19.28
N GLY A 323 5.95 5.06 18.19
CA GLY A 323 5.91 6.14 17.19
C GLY A 323 6.69 5.77 15.93
N TRP A 324 6.51 6.59 14.90
CA TRP A 324 7.17 6.41 13.61
C TRP A 324 8.67 6.73 13.67
N ASP A 325 9.42 6.32 12.69
CA ASP A 325 10.89 6.41 12.70
C ASP A 325 11.46 7.83 12.59
N GLU A 326 10.63 8.87 12.35
CA GLU A 326 11.00 10.28 12.46
C GLU A 326 11.42 10.66 13.88
N LEU A 327 10.88 10.00 14.90
CA LEU A 327 11.32 10.20 16.28
C LEU A 327 12.84 9.99 16.46
N THR A 328 13.47 9.21 15.58
CA THR A 328 14.94 9.01 15.58
C THR A 328 15.75 10.21 15.10
N ASN A 329 15.09 11.27 14.62
CA ASN A 329 15.77 12.52 14.23
C ASN A 329 16.19 13.36 15.43
N SER A 330 15.66 13.05 16.62
CA SER A 330 16.03 13.66 17.90
C SER A 330 16.33 12.57 18.94
N LYS A 331 16.56 12.96 20.21
CA LYS A 331 16.72 12.00 21.29
C LYS A 331 15.41 11.25 21.51
N LEU A 332 15.46 9.93 21.45
CA LEU A 332 14.30 9.09 21.66
C LEU A 332 13.77 9.15 23.10
N PRO A 333 12.44 9.17 23.30
CA PRO A 333 11.85 8.97 24.62
C PRO A 333 12.25 7.62 25.21
N GLU A 334 12.51 7.58 26.49
CA GLU A 334 12.93 6.37 27.21
C GLU A 334 11.93 5.23 27.03
N GLY A 335 12.41 4.05 26.64
CA GLY A 335 11.59 2.85 26.46
C GLY A 335 10.65 2.86 25.26
N ALA A 336 10.72 3.87 24.39
CA ALA A 336 9.88 3.94 23.20
C ALA A 336 10.17 2.81 22.21
N VAL A 337 9.12 2.33 21.53
CA VAL A 337 9.18 1.34 20.44
C VAL A 337 9.01 2.06 19.11
N ILE A 338 9.91 1.86 18.17
CA ILE A 338 9.96 2.62 16.92
C ILE A 338 9.50 1.78 15.73
N TYR A 339 8.60 2.34 14.92
CA TYR A 339 8.12 1.73 13.68
C TYR A 339 8.93 2.24 12.49
N GLY A 340 9.68 1.35 11.86
CA GLY A 340 10.45 1.64 10.66
C GLY A 340 9.60 1.51 9.41
N TRP A 341 9.23 2.64 8.80
CA TRP A 341 8.40 2.65 7.60
C TRP A 341 9.10 3.20 6.37
N ARG A 342 10.00 4.18 6.53
CA ARG A 342 10.65 4.87 5.40
C ARG A 342 11.49 3.91 4.56
N GLY A 343 11.19 3.86 3.26
CA GLY A 343 11.86 2.97 2.31
C GLY A 343 11.72 1.49 2.68
N ASP A 344 12.82 0.87 3.06
CA ASP A 344 12.89 -0.53 3.52
C ASP A 344 12.86 -0.67 5.06
N GLY A 345 12.52 0.42 5.78
CA GLY A 345 12.44 0.46 7.24
C GLY A 345 13.79 0.66 7.94
N GLU A 346 14.85 0.98 7.19
CA GLU A 346 16.22 1.08 7.74
C GLU A 346 16.39 2.24 8.73
N ALA A 347 15.52 3.25 8.70
CA ALA A 347 15.56 4.35 9.67
C ALA A 347 15.35 3.87 11.12
N ALA A 348 14.59 2.78 11.34
CA ALA A 348 14.42 2.17 12.66
C ALA A 348 15.74 1.59 13.25
N LEU A 349 16.75 1.33 12.44
CA LEU A 349 18.05 0.85 12.94
C LEU A 349 18.75 1.90 13.81
N LYS A 350 18.42 3.20 13.65
CA LYS A 350 18.89 4.25 14.56
C LYS A 350 18.31 4.08 15.96
N ALA A 351 17.10 3.52 16.10
CA ALA A 351 16.53 3.16 17.38
C ALA A 351 17.30 1.99 18.00
N ALA A 352 17.61 0.96 17.20
CA ALA A 352 18.42 -0.17 17.65
C ALA A 352 19.82 0.25 18.09
N GLU A 353 20.44 1.25 17.45
CA GLU A 353 21.71 1.84 17.87
C GLU A 353 21.65 2.47 19.27
N GLN A 354 20.50 2.96 19.67
CA GLN A 354 20.22 3.52 20.99
C GLN A 354 19.67 2.49 21.99
N GLY A 355 19.60 1.19 21.60
CA GLY A 355 19.07 0.11 22.44
C GLY A 355 17.56 0.04 22.53
N HIS A 356 16.82 0.74 21.67
CA HIS A 356 15.36 0.72 21.64
C HIS A 356 14.80 -0.43 20.80
N PRO A 357 13.71 -1.07 21.23
CA PRO A 357 13.01 -2.05 20.42
C PRO A 357 12.34 -1.37 19.22
N PHE A 358 12.19 -2.15 18.14
CA PHE A 358 11.57 -1.64 16.93
C PHE A 358 10.70 -2.69 16.21
N ILE A 359 9.82 -2.21 15.34
CA ILE A 359 8.93 -2.98 14.48
C ILE A 359 9.17 -2.52 13.05
N LEU A 360 9.13 -3.45 12.10
CA LEU A 360 9.29 -3.11 10.68
C LEU A 360 7.94 -3.13 9.96
N THR A 361 7.65 -2.02 9.28
CA THR A 361 6.51 -1.85 8.38
C THR A 361 6.92 -1.07 7.12
N PRO A 362 7.94 -1.55 6.37
CA PRO A 362 8.53 -0.79 5.27
C PRO A 362 7.53 -0.44 4.18
N ALA A 363 7.50 0.83 3.79
CA ALA A 363 6.58 1.36 2.79
C ALA A 363 6.72 0.68 1.42
N ARG A 364 7.91 0.19 1.07
CA ARG A 364 8.14 -0.51 -0.20
C ARG A 364 7.48 -1.87 -0.25
N THR A 365 7.38 -2.59 0.89
CA THR A 365 7.00 -4.01 0.88
C THR A 365 5.78 -4.32 1.72
N LEU A 366 5.53 -3.58 2.80
CA LEU A 366 4.45 -3.88 3.74
C LEU A 366 3.35 -2.80 3.80
N TYR A 367 3.41 -1.75 2.95
CA TYR A 367 2.27 -0.85 2.74
C TYR A 367 1.30 -1.50 1.75
N LEU A 368 0.14 -1.91 2.27
CA LEU A 368 -0.87 -2.65 1.51
C LEU A 368 -1.75 -1.76 0.62
N ILE A 369 -1.52 -0.46 0.61
CA ILE A 369 -2.17 0.46 -0.33
C ILE A 369 -1.64 0.33 -1.77
N ARG A 370 -0.49 -0.33 -1.97
CA ARG A 370 0.15 -0.48 -3.28
C ARG A 370 -0.60 -1.48 -4.15
N TYR A 371 -0.42 -1.37 -5.48
CA TYR A 371 -0.95 -2.32 -6.45
C TYR A 371 -0.45 -3.74 -6.16
N GLN A 372 -1.34 -4.73 -6.23
CA GLN A 372 -1.02 -6.13 -5.96
C GLN A 372 -0.54 -6.91 -7.19
N GLY A 373 -0.75 -6.35 -8.37
CA GLY A 373 -0.40 -6.96 -9.65
C GLY A 373 -0.29 -5.92 -10.76
N PRO A 374 -0.36 -6.37 -12.02
CA PRO A 374 -0.30 -5.49 -13.18
C PRO A 374 -1.44 -4.47 -13.14
N GLN A 375 -1.06 -3.19 -13.24
CA GLN A 375 -1.99 -2.07 -13.00
C GLN A 375 -3.15 -1.99 -13.99
N TRP A 376 -3.04 -2.65 -15.14
CA TRP A 376 -4.11 -2.81 -16.13
C TRP A 376 -5.40 -3.43 -15.54
N PHE A 377 -5.25 -4.24 -14.49
CA PHE A 377 -6.33 -5.00 -13.86
C PHE A 377 -6.68 -4.50 -12.45
N GLU A 378 -5.89 -3.57 -11.92
CA GLU A 378 -6.03 -3.15 -10.52
C GLU A 378 -6.98 -1.96 -10.38
N PRO A 379 -7.73 -1.85 -9.27
CA PRO A 379 -8.39 -0.60 -8.91
C PRO A 379 -7.34 0.50 -8.69
N LEU A 380 -7.76 1.76 -8.85
CA LEU A 380 -6.85 2.89 -8.66
C LEU A 380 -6.29 2.92 -7.24
N THR A 381 -4.98 2.96 -7.14
CA THR A 381 -4.23 3.26 -5.92
C THR A 381 -2.94 4.00 -6.31
N TYR A 382 -1.91 4.05 -5.45
CA TYR A 382 -0.62 4.61 -5.84
C TYR A 382 0.58 4.04 -5.05
N PHE A 383 1.76 4.64 -5.19
CA PHE A 383 3.04 4.20 -4.63
C PHE A 383 3.68 2.97 -5.29
N GLY A 384 3.25 2.57 -6.49
CA GLY A 384 3.85 1.44 -7.23
C GLY A 384 3.34 0.07 -6.79
N ASN A 385 4.01 -0.96 -7.21
CA ASN A 385 3.59 -2.34 -7.03
C ASN A 385 4.15 -2.95 -5.74
N ASN A 386 3.38 -3.85 -5.15
CA ASN A 386 3.76 -4.70 -4.03
C ASN A 386 2.96 -6.00 -4.13
N THR A 387 3.48 -6.96 -4.87
CA THR A 387 2.78 -8.21 -5.15
C THR A 387 2.72 -9.14 -3.95
N LEU A 388 1.85 -10.13 -4.01
CA LEU A 388 1.81 -11.23 -3.04
C LEU A 388 3.18 -11.88 -2.86
N LYS A 389 3.94 -12.04 -3.96
CA LYS A 389 5.29 -12.63 -3.95
C LYS A 389 6.30 -11.75 -3.25
N ASP A 390 6.23 -10.43 -3.44
CA ASP A 390 7.12 -9.47 -2.78
C ASP A 390 6.95 -9.53 -1.25
N VAL A 391 5.69 -9.54 -0.77
CA VAL A 391 5.40 -9.69 0.66
C VAL A 391 5.89 -11.03 1.19
N TYR A 392 5.65 -12.12 0.46
CA TYR A 392 6.11 -13.46 0.89
C TYR A 392 7.63 -13.58 0.94
N GLN A 393 8.34 -12.98 -0.02
CA GLN A 393 9.80 -13.02 -0.09
C GLN A 393 10.48 -12.06 0.88
N TYR A 394 9.73 -11.14 1.47
CA TYR A 394 10.29 -10.20 2.45
C TYR A 394 11.01 -10.96 3.58
N GLU A 395 12.23 -10.52 3.90
CA GLU A 395 13.00 -11.00 5.02
C GLU A 395 13.32 -9.83 5.96
N PRO A 396 12.70 -9.79 7.15
CA PRO A 396 12.88 -8.70 8.09
C PRO A 396 14.31 -8.58 8.61
N VAL A 397 14.93 -9.70 8.95
CA VAL A 397 16.28 -9.75 9.51
C VAL A 397 17.30 -9.79 8.38
N LYS A 398 18.18 -8.79 8.31
CA LYS A 398 19.21 -8.71 7.26
C LYS A 398 20.56 -9.20 7.80
N ASP A 399 21.24 -9.99 7.01
CA ASP A 399 22.57 -10.55 7.36
C ASP A 399 23.62 -9.46 7.64
N LYS A 400 23.45 -8.26 7.06
CA LYS A 400 24.33 -7.08 7.24
C LYS A 400 24.12 -6.31 8.55
N TRP A 401 23.14 -6.67 9.39
CA TRP A 401 22.87 -5.96 10.63
C TRP A 401 23.99 -6.15 11.65
N LYS A 402 24.21 -5.15 12.49
CA LYS A 402 25.12 -5.26 13.63
C LYS A 402 24.60 -6.32 14.61
N PRO A 403 25.50 -7.03 15.31
CA PRO A 403 25.11 -7.97 16.38
C PRO A 403 24.19 -7.29 17.41
N GLY A 404 23.17 -7.98 17.84
CA GLY A 404 22.20 -7.48 18.82
C GLY A 404 20.95 -6.80 18.23
N TYR A 405 20.98 -6.32 16.98
CA TYR A 405 19.83 -5.63 16.41
C TYR A 405 18.62 -6.56 16.21
N SER A 406 18.85 -7.81 15.85
CA SER A 406 17.78 -8.79 15.67
C SER A 406 17.02 -9.11 16.96
N GLN A 407 17.66 -8.98 18.13
CA GLN A 407 17.02 -9.17 19.43
C GLN A 407 16.09 -8.00 19.80
N LEU A 408 16.33 -6.80 19.25
CA LEU A 408 15.49 -5.62 19.44
C LEU A 408 14.30 -5.57 18.46
N LEU A 409 14.34 -6.37 17.39
CA LEU A 409 13.23 -6.48 16.46
C LEU A 409 12.07 -7.26 17.11
N GLN A 410 10.98 -6.56 17.40
CA GLN A 410 9.76 -7.16 17.98
C GLN A 410 8.97 -7.97 16.93
N GLY A 411 9.01 -7.55 15.67
CA GLY A 411 8.30 -8.19 14.57
C GLY A 411 7.98 -7.27 13.41
N ILE A 412 6.92 -7.63 12.67
CA ILE A 412 6.53 -6.93 11.44
C ILE A 412 5.04 -6.59 11.43
N GLN A 413 4.70 -5.54 10.68
CA GLN A 413 3.34 -5.07 10.48
C GLN A 413 3.08 -4.79 9.01
N GLY A 414 1.92 -5.22 8.49
CA GLY A 414 1.37 -4.67 7.26
C GLY A 414 0.56 -3.42 7.56
N SER A 415 0.72 -2.36 6.78
CA SER A 415 -0.02 -1.12 7.00
C SER A 415 -0.92 -0.82 5.80
N LEU A 416 -2.24 -0.74 6.06
CA LEU A 416 -3.19 -0.27 5.07
C LEU A 416 -3.58 1.17 5.36
N TRP A 417 -3.07 2.08 4.54
CA TRP A 417 -3.56 3.46 4.40
C TRP A 417 -4.78 3.46 3.50
N THR A 418 -5.77 4.32 3.76
CA THR A 418 -7.09 4.18 3.16
C THR A 418 -7.50 5.31 2.21
N GLU A 419 -6.56 6.08 1.66
CA GLU A 419 -6.85 7.17 0.71
C GLU A 419 -7.65 6.70 -0.52
N PHE A 420 -7.55 5.41 -0.86
CA PHE A 420 -8.26 4.79 -1.98
C PHE A 420 -9.27 3.71 -1.55
N CYS A 421 -9.61 3.65 -0.26
CA CYS A 421 -10.51 2.64 0.29
C CYS A 421 -11.84 3.28 0.71
N SER A 422 -12.68 3.62 -0.25
CA SER A 422 -13.97 4.26 0.02
C SER A 422 -15.05 3.30 0.53
N THR A 423 -14.84 1.99 0.35
CA THR A 423 -15.78 0.93 0.72
C THR A 423 -15.08 -0.18 1.53
N PRO A 424 -15.85 -0.98 2.29
CA PRO A 424 -15.32 -2.19 2.94
C PRO A 424 -14.66 -3.17 1.97
N GLN A 425 -15.17 -3.27 0.74
CA GLN A 425 -14.64 -4.13 -0.31
C GLN A 425 -13.24 -3.69 -0.76
N ASP A 426 -13.00 -2.37 -0.86
CA ASP A 426 -11.66 -1.83 -1.18
C ASP A 426 -10.64 -2.23 -0.10
N VAL A 427 -11.04 -2.14 1.19
CA VAL A 427 -10.21 -2.56 2.33
C VAL A 427 -9.87 -4.04 2.23
N GLU A 428 -10.86 -4.90 1.99
CA GLU A 428 -10.66 -6.34 1.85
C GLU A 428 -9.79 -6.69 0.66
N TYR A 429 -10.07 -6.08 -0.51
CA TYR A 429 -9.27 -6.25 -1.72
C TYR A 429 -7.79 -5.93 -1.47
N LEU A 430 -7.48 -4.79 -0.86
CA LEU A 430 -6.10 -4.37 -0.64
C LEU A 430 -5.37 -5.16 0.44
N ILE A 431 -6.06 -5.68 1.44
CA ILE A 431 -5.46 -6.51 2.49
C ILE A 431 -5.19 -7.93 1.99
N TYR A 432 -6.18 -8.54 1.34
CA TYR A 432 -6.09 -9.96 0.98
C TYR A 432 -5.73 -10.16 -0.50
N PRO A 433 -4.90 -11.18 -0.81
CA PRO A 433 -4.36 -12.22 0.07
C PRO A 433 -3.00 -11.88 0.72
N ARG A 434 -2.47 -10.65 0.55
CA ARG A 434 -1.12 -10.28 1.03
C ARG A 434 -0.95 -10.43 2.55
N LEU A 435 -2.02 -10.23 3.32
CA LEU A 435 -1.98 -10.45 4.77
C LEU A 435 -1.68 -11.91 5.14
N ALA A 436 -2.09 -12.87 4.31
CA ALA A 436 -1.72 -14.27 4.50
C ALA A 436 -0.22 -14.51 4.28
N ALA A 437 0.37 -13.86 3.28
CA ALA A 437 1.82 -13.91 3.04
C ALA A 437 2.59 -13.27 4.21
N LEU A 438 2.18 -12.09 4.67
CA LEU A 438 2.77 -11.43 5.83
C LEU A 438 2.71 -12.30 7.07
N SER A 439 1.56 -12.94 7.30
CA SER A 439 1.36 -13.83 8.46
C SER A 439 2.37 -14.98 8.45
N GLU A 440 2.61 -15.61 7.28
CA GLU A 440 3.60 -16.68 7.17
C GLU A 440 5.04 -16.17 7.37
N VAL A 441 5.37 -14.99 6.89
CA VAL A 441 6.68 -14.35 7.15
C VAL A 441 6.88 -14.06 8.65
N ALA A 442 5.82 -13.61 9.31
CA ALA A 442 5.87 -13.26 10.74
C ALA A 442 5.86 -14.50 11.64
N TRP A 443 5.30 -15.62 11.18
CA TRP A 443 5.15 -16.85 11.94
C TRP A 443 6.29 -17.82 11.72
N SER A 444 6.72 -18.03 10.45
CA SER A 444 7.63 -19.11 10.07
C SER A 444 9.09 -18.65 9.99
N GLU A 445 10.01 -19.51 10.40
CA GLU A 445 11.44 -19.30 10.22
C GLU A 445 11.81 -19.18 8.73
N LYS A 446 12.82 -18.35 8.40
CA LYS A 446 13.29 -18.08 7.03
C LYS A 446 13.51 -19.36 6.21
N GLY A 447 14.16 -20.37 6.81
CA GLY A 447 14.50 -21.64 6.12
C GLY A 447 13.32 -22.58 5.89
N LYS A 448 12.14 -22.26 6.41
CA LYS A 448 10.93 -23.09 6.28
C LYS A 448 9.92 -22.52 5.29
N LYS A 449 10.21 -21.37 4.69
CA LYS A 449 9.34 -20.76 3.68
C LYS A 449 9.45 -21.53 2.36
N ASP A 450 8.30 -21.91 1.82
CA ASP A 450 8.16 -22.62 0.54
C ASP A 450 7.04 -21.95 -0.26
N TRP A 451 7.42 -21.24 -1.34
CA TRP A 451 6.49 -20.49 -2.17
C TRP A 451 5.41 -21.37 -2.81
N THR A 452 5.79 -22.50 -3.38
CA THR A 452 4.84 -23.40 -4.06
C THR A 452 3.86 -24.01 -3.07
N GLY A 453 4.38 -24.51 -1.93
CA GLY A 453 3.54 -25.00 -0.86
C GLY A 453 2.66 -23.92 -0.25
N PHE A 454 3.14 -22.68 -0.14
CA PHE A 454 2.33 -21.53 0.30
C PHE A 454 1.16 -21.27 -0.65
N LEU A 455 1.37 -21.26 -1.95
CA LEU A 455 0.32 -21.05 -2.96
C LEU A 455 -0.80 -22.11 -2.84
N SER A 456 -0.44 -23.36 -2.63
CA SER A 456 -1.41 -24.45 -2.42
C SER A 456 -2.25 -24.24 -1.15
N ARG A 457 -1.61 -23.83 -0.03
CA ARG A 457 -2.33 -23.48 1.21
C ARG A 457 -3.19 -22.23 1.05
N LEU A 458 -2.70 -21.25 0.29
CA LEU A 458 -3.41 -20.01 0.02
C LEU A 458 -4.70 -20.24 -0.76
N ASP A 459 -4.71 -21.15 -1.73
CA ASP A 459 -5.93 -21.48 -2.49
C ASP A 459 -7.02 -22.04 -1.55
N ARG A 460 -6.61 -22.78 -0.51
CA ARG A 460 -7.54 -23.24 0.52
C ARG A 460 -8.00 -22.08 1.43
N PHE A 461 -7.10 -21.21 1.83
CA PHE A 461 -7.43 -20.02 2.62
C PHE A 461 -8.39 -19.08 1.85
N ASN A 462 -8.16 -18.86 0.56
CA ASN A 462 -9.02 -18.02 -0.28
C ASN A 462 -10.46 -18.58 -0.36
N ARG A 463 -10.62 -19.92 -0.33
CA ARG A 463 -11.96 -20.50 -0.20
C ARG A 463 -12.63 -20.14 1.13
N HIS A 464 -11.89 -20.10 2.25
CA HIS A 464 -12.44 -19.58 3.50
C HIS A 464 -12.86 -18.11 3.42
N LEU A 465 -12.10 -17.26 2.70
CA LEU A 465 -12.48 -15.87 2.45
C LEU A 465 -13.78 -15.78 1.64
N SER A 466 -13.86 -16.52 0.53
CA SER A 466 -15.06 -16.57 -0.31
C SER A 466 -16.30 -17.01 0.47
N HIS A 467 -16.19 -18.03 1.33
CA HIS A 467 -17.33 -18.48 2.18
C HIS A 467 -17.76 -17.45 3.21
N LYS A 468 -16.85 -16.57 3.62
CA LYS A 468 -17.17 -15.43 4.50
C LYS A 468 -17.72 -14.22 3.75
N GLY A 469 -17.80 -14.28 2.42
CA GLY A 469 -18.18 -13.15 1.58
C GLY A 469 -17.16 -12.02 1.61
N ILE A 470 -15.87 -12.35 1.77
CA ILE A 470 -14.76 -11.39 1.76
C ILE A 470 -14.20 -11.31 0.35
N ASP A 471 -14.15 -10.10 -0.17
CA ASP A 471 -13.50 -9.81 -1.44
C ASP A 471 -11.97 -9.83 -1.25
N TYR A 472 -11.29 -10.61 -2.09
CA TYR A 472 -9.84 -10.62 -2.11
C TYR A 472 -9.31 -10.45 -3.52
N ALA A 473 -8.16 -9.81 -3.66
CA ALA A 473 -7.55 -9.57 -4.95
C ALA A 473 -7.18 -10.87 -5.66
N ARG A 474 -7.52 -10.95 -6.93
CA ARG A 474 -7.15 -12.06 -7.82
C ARG A 474 -5.92 -11.73 -8.67
N SER A 475 -5.25 -10.66 -8.36
CA SER A 475 -4.09 -10.09 -9.07
C SER A 475 -2.97 -11.11 -9.29
N MET A 476 -2.82 -12.07 -8.38
CA MET A 476 -1.81 -13.14 -8.48
C MET A 476 -2.02 -14.08 -9.67
N TYR A 477 -3.18 -14.05 -10.30
CA TYR A 477 -3.50 -14.85 -11.49
C TYR A 477 -3.31 -14.06 -12.79
N ASN A 478 -3.17 -12.73 -12.71
CA ASN A 478 -3.09 -11.86 -13.88
C ASN A 478 -1.69 -11.89 -14.50
N ILE A 479 -1.63 -11.62 -15.79
CA ILE A 479 -0.40 -11.63 -16.57
C ILE A 479 0.22 -10.24 -16.52
N ASP A 480 1.50 -10.18 -16.16
CA ASP A 480 2.37 -9.03 -16.41
C ASP A 480 3.03 -9.17 -17.77
N HIS A 481 3.24 -8.04 -18.47
CA HIS A 481 3.80 -8.01 -19.81
C HIS A 481 4.93 -7.00 -19.94
N LYS A 482 5.76 -7.23 -20.95
CA LYS A 482 6.79 -6.30 -21.35
C LYS A 482 6.95 -6.36 -22.86
N VAL A 483 6.84 -5.22 -23.53
CA VAL A 483 7.01 -5.10 -24.97
C VAL A 483 8.22 -4.21 -25.26
N LEU A 484 9.19 -4.75 -25.99
CA LEU A 484 10.44 -4.08 -26.26
C LEU A 484 10.80 -4.13 -27.74
N PRO A 485 11.27 -3.01 -28.33
CA PRO A 485 11.93 -3.00 -29.63
C PRO A 485 13.17 -3.88 -29.65
N ARG A 486 13.25 -4.79 -30.64
CA ARG A 486 14.39 -5.68 -30.85
C ARG A 486 14.58 -6.00 -32.33
N ASN A 487 15.72 -5.58 -32.90
CA ASN A 487 16.07 -5.86 -34.29
C ASN A 487 15.01 -5.47 -35.34
N GLY A 488 14.27 -4.39 -35.11
CA GLY A 488 13.22 -3.90 -36.02
C GLY A 488 11.85 -4.55 -35.83
N GLU A 489 11.71 -5.44 -34.86
CA GLU A 489 10.47 -6.11 -34.46
C GLU A 489 10.19 -5.83 -32.98
N LEU A 490 9.04 -6.27 -32.47
CA LEU A 490 8.71 -6.18 -31.04
C LEU A 490 8.81 -7.55 -30.39
N GLU A 491 9.54 -7.63 -29.28
CA GLU A 491 9.59 -8.80 -28.42
C GLU A 491 8.61 -8.64 -27.27
N VAL A 492 7.62 -9.54 -27.16
CA VAL A 492 6.60 -9.54 -26.09
C VAL A 492 6.90 -10.65 -25.11
N SER A 493 7.21 -10.29 -23.87
CA SER A 493 7.37 -11.22 -22.76
C SER A 493 6.14 -11.18 -21.85
N LEU A 494 5.61 -12.36 -21.52
CA LEU A 494 4.47 -12.55 -20.63
C LEU A 494 4.92 -13.31 -19.38
N SER A 495 4.43 -12.93 -18.20
CA SER A 495 4.76 -13.61 -16.94
C SER A 495 3.59 -13.59 -15.96
N CYS A 496 3.56 -14.60 -15.08
CA CYS A 496 2.62 -14.67 -13.96
C CYS A 496 3.37 -15.11 -12.71
N ILE A 497 3.01 -14.57 -11.54
CA ILE A 497 3.63 -14.97 -10.27
C ILE A 497 3.22 -16.37 -9.81
N ARG A 498 2.19 -16.97 -10.44
CA ARG A 498 1.72 -18.37 -10.24
C ARG A 498 2.41 -19.29 -11.25
N PRO A 499 3.51 -19.96 -10.87
CA PRO A 499 4.28 -20.82 -11.80
C PRO A 499 3.56 -22.13 -12.13
N ASP A 500 2.48 -22.45 -11.41
CA ASP A 500 1.63 -23.62 -11.60
C ASP A 500 0.54 -23.44 -12.65
N LEU A 501 0.40 -22.22 -13.24
CA LEU A 501 -0.59 -21.90 -14.25
C LEU A 501 0.04 -21.81 -15.64
N GLU A 502 -0.72 -22.21 -16.66
CA GLU A 502 -0.37 -22.04 -18.06
C GLU A 502 -0.80 -20.65 -18.54
N ILE A 503 0.07 -19.97 -19.29
CA ILE A 503 -0.30 -18.76 -20.05
C ILE A 503 -0.69 -19.19 -21.45
N ARG A 504 -1.92 -18.87 -21.88
CA ARG A 504 -2.40 -19.12 -23.23
C ARG A 504 -2.74 -17.82 -23.93
N TYR A 505 -2.51 -17.75 -25.24
CA TYR A 505 -2.64 -16.50 -25.99
C TYR A 505 -3.22 -16.71 -27.39
N THR A 506 -3.70 -15.60 -27.96
CA THR A 506 -4.12 -15.42 -29.34
C THR A 506 -3.50 -14.15 -29.92
N THR A 507 -3.37 -14.03 -31.23
CA THR A 507 -2.83 -12.84 -31.92
C THR A 507 -3.86 -12.15 -32.83
N ASN A 508 -5.04 -12.77 -32.99
CA ASN A 508 -6.12 -12.31 -33.85
C ASN A 508 -7.20 -11.48 -33.12
N GLY A 509 -7.03 -11.29 -31.81
CA GLY A 509 -8.00 -10.54 -31.01
C GLY A 509 -9.14 -11.36 -30.38
N ASP A 510 -9.20 -12.67 -30.63
CA ASP A 510 -10.14 -13.56 -29.97
C ASP A 510 -9.73 -13.75 -28.50
N ALA A 511 -10.68 -13.96 -27.59
CA ALA A 511 -10.36 -14.32 -26.21
C ALA A 511 -9.70 -15.71 -26.17
N PRO A 512 -8.56 -15.89 -25.46
CA PRO A 512 -7.92 -17.19 -25.34
C PRO A 512 -8.80 -18.15 -24.54
N ASP A 513 -8.71 -19.44 -24.87
CA ASP A 513 -9.34 -20.54 -24.16
C ASP A 513 -8.31 -21.64 -23.81
N GLY A 514 -8.77 -22.73 -23.18
CA GLY A 514 -7.92 -23.87 -22.82
C GLY A 514 -7.27 -24.62 -24.01
N ARG A 515 -7.59 -24.27 -25.26
CA ARG A 515 -7.03 -24.85 -26.49
C ARG A 515 -6.12 -23.87 -27.22
N SER A 516 -6.13 -22.60 -26.85
CA SER A 516 -5.31 -21.56 -27.46
C SER A 516 -3.82 -21.87 -27.29
N ALA A 517 -2.97 -21.22 -28.08
CA ALA A 517 -1.53 -21.44 -28.07
C ALA A 517 -0.94 -21.26 -26.67
N LEU A 518 -0.05 -22.18 -26.28
CA LEU A 518 0.67 -22.13 -25.02
C LEU A 518 1.88 -21.20 -25.16
N TYR A 519 2.00 -20.23 -24.25
CA TYR A 519 3.15 -19.35 -24.17
C TYR A 519 4.31 -20.08 -23.45
N SER A 520 5.45 -20.18 -24.09
CA SER A 520 6.66 -20.83 -23.57
C SER A 520 7.92 -19.97 -23.72
N THR A 521 7.94 -19.08 -24.70
CA THR A 521 9.07 -18.18 -25.02
C THR A 521 8.54 -16.83 -25.47
N PRO A 522 9.32 -15.75 -25.36
CA PRO A 522 8.92 -14.43 -25.84
C PRO A 522 8.43 -14.48 -27.30
N LEU A 523 7.35 -13.75 -27.56
CA LEU A 523 6.73 -13.66 -28.89
C LEU A 523 7.40 -12.55 -29.69
N THR A 524 7.62 -12.80 -30.98
CA THR A 524 8.07 -11.79 -31.95
C THR A 524 6.87 -11.26 -32.72
N ILE A 525 6.64 -9.96 -32.72
CA ILE A 525 5.56 -9.29 -33.42
C ILE A 525 6.17 -8.34 -34.47
N ALA A 526 5.85 -8.57 -35.74
CA ALA A 526 6.40 -7.84 -36.89
C ALA A 526 5.37 -6.93 -37.60
N GLY A 527 4.16 -6.78 -37.05
CA GLY A 527 3.09 -5.97 -37.63
C GLY A 527 1.93 -5.77 -36.69
N ASN A 528 0.88 -5.10 -37.13
CA ASN A 528 -0.32 -4.86 -36.32
C ASN A 528 -0.87 -6.18 -35.77
N CYS A 529 -1.13 -6.20 -34.49
CA CYS A 529 -1.56 -7.40 -33.78
C CYS A 529 -2.46 -7.01 -32.58
N ASN A 530 -3.51 -7.76 -32.36
CA ASN A 530 -4.31 -7.65 -31.14
C ASN A 530 -4.03 -8.91 -30.30
N LEU A 531 -2.94 -8.86 -29.53
CA LEU A 531 -2.54 -9.94 -28.64
C LEU A 531 -3.46 -10.00 -27.43
N LYS A 532 -4.05 -11.16 -27.18
CA LYS A 532 -4.77 -11.44 -25.94
C LYS A 532 -4.18 -12.65 -25.24
N ALA A 533 -4.09 -12.57 -23.91
CA ALA A 533 -3.53 -13.66 -23.10
C ALA A 533 -4.25 -13.77 -21.75
N ALA A 534 -4.38 -14.98 -21.23
CA ALA A 534 -4.89 -15.25 -19.90
C ALA A 534 -4.20 -16.46 -19.28
N THR A 535 -4.29 -16.61 -17.96
CA THR A 535 -3.78 -17.78 -17.23
C THR A 535 -4.85 -18.84 -17.07
N PHE A 536 -4.43 -20.10 -17.16
CA PHE A 536 -5.32 -21.27 -17.10
C PHE A 536 -4.80 -22.34 -16.14
N ASN A 537 -5.73 -23.07 -15.54
CA ASN A 537 -5.49 -24.37 -14.90
C ASN A 537 -6.29 -25.41 -15.67
N GLY A 538 -5.64 -26.14 -16.58
CA GLY A 538 -6.31 -26.97 -17.56
C GLY A 538 -7.21 -26.14 -18.49
N SER A 539 -8.52 -26.38 -18.47
CA SER A 539 -9.48 -25.59 -19.26
C SER A 539 -10.08 -24.40 -18.50
N GLU A 540 -9.82 -24.27 -17.21
CA GLU A 540 -10.38 -23.21 -16.38
C GLU A 540 -9.50 -21.94 -16.42
N GLN A 541 -10.06 -20.84 -16.92
CA GLN A 541 -9.42 -19.54 -16.88
C GLN A 541 -9.34 -19.04 -15.43
N LYS A 542 -8.17 -18.58 -14.98
CA LYS A 542 -7.93 -18.06 -13.62
C LYS A 542 -7.77 -16.56 -13.56
N GLY A 543 -6.96 -15.98 -14.43
CA GLY A 543 -6.72 -14.53 -14.53
C GLY A 543 -7.67 -13.84 -15.51
N GLU A 544 -7.66 -12.52 -15.47
CA GLU A 544 -8.33 -11.69 -16.46
C GLU A 544 -7.61 -11.76 -17.83
N VAL A 545 -8.31 -11.40 -18.90
CA VAL A 545 -7.72 -11.39 -20.24
C VAL A 545 -6.91 -10.12 -20.42
N LEU A 546 -5.58 -10.23 -20.47
CA LEU A 546 -4.70 -9.17 -20.94
C LEU A 546 -4.98 -8.91 -22.43
N THR A 547 -5.17 -7.65 -22.79
CA THR A 547 -5.36 -7.22 -24.19
C THR A 547 -4.31 -6.17 -24.54
N LEU A 548 -3.46 -6.46 -25.52
CA LEU A 548 -2.41 -5.61 -26.03
C LEU A 548 -2.66 -5.31 -27.52
N PRO A 549 -3.28 -4.17 -27.85
CA PRO A 549 -3.44 -3.74 -29.23
C PRO A 549 -2.13 -3.10 -29.72
N VAL A 550 -1.30 -3.90 -30.37
CA VAL A 550 -0.01 -3.46 -30.93
C VAL A 550 -0.24 -2.80 -32.27
N HIS A 551 0.15 -1.54 -32.42
CA HIS A 551 0.04 -0.76 -33.64
C HIS A 551 1.41 -0.39 -34.21
N PHE A 552 1.68 -0.80 -35.43
CA PHE A 552 2.91 -0.46 -36.15
C PHE A 552 2.72 0.85 -36.92
N ASN A 553 3.68 1.75 -36.76
CA ASN A 553 3.85 2.98 -37.52
C ASN A 553 5.32 3.10 -37.96
N ILE A 554 5.71 4.14 -38.67
CA ILE A 554 7.08 4.34 -39.19
C ILE A 554 8.14 4.27 -38.10
N ALA A 555 7.81 4.73 -36.85
CA ALA A 555 8.72 4.77 -35.71
C ALA A 555 8.73 3.49 -34.87
N THR A 556 7.75 2.58 -35.05
CA THR A 556 7.65 1.36 -34.22
C THR A 556 8.86 0.48 -34.39
N ALA A 557 9.35 -0.08 -33.28
CA ALA A 557 10.54 -0.90 -33.18
C ALA A 557 11.86 -0.22 -33.61
N LYS A 558 11.88 1.10 -33.76
CA LYS A 558 13.07 1.88 -34.11
C LYS A 558 13.86 2.28 -32.86
N PRO A 559 15.21 2.39 -32.98
CA PRO A 559 16.05 2.82 -31.88
C PRO A 559 15.77 4.27 -31.47
N VAL A 560 15.66 4.50 -30.17
CA VAL A 560 15.51 5.82 -29.58
C VAL A 560 16.71 6.14 -28.70
N THR A 561 17.31 7.31 -28.88
CA THR A 561 18.37 7.84 -28.03
C THR A 561 17.87 9.07 -27.29
N GLY A 562 18.19 9.18 -26.01
CA GLY A 562 17.80 10.29 -25.13
C GLY A 562 18.35 10.08 -23.73
N GLU A 563 18.20 11.07 -22.89
CA GLU A 563 18.72 11.03 -21.50
C GLU A 563 17.93 10.09 -20.60
N ASN A 564 16.66 9.78 -20.95
CA ASN A 564 15.83 8.91 -20.14
C ASN A 564 16.07 7.43 -20.51
N ILE A 565 16.22 6.59 -19.49
CA ILE A 565 16.46 5.14 -19.64
C ILE A 565 15.28 4.38 -20.30
N ASN A 566 14.06 4.92 -20.22
CA ASN A 566 12.85 4.27 -20.70
C ASN A 566 12.40 4.72 -22.10
N THR A 567 13.23 5.47 -22.85
CA THR A 567 12.87 5.99 -24.18
C THR A 567 12.44 4.91 -25.18
N ARG A 568 12.82 3.65 -24.98
CA ARG A 568 12.36 2.50 -25.76
C ARG A 568 10.83 2.28 -25.72
N LEU A 569 10.13 2.81 -24.70
CA LEU A 569 8.66 2.77 -24.62
C LEU A 569 8.00 3.65 -25.69
N LEU A 570 8.72 4.67 -26.18
CA LEU A 570 8.21 5.60 -27.21
C LEU A 570 8.04 4.93 -28.59
N THR A 571 8.51 3.71 -28.79
CA THR A 571 8.44 2.97 -30.06
C THR A 571 8.07 1.50 -29.89
N ASN A 572 7.40 1.16 -28.79
CA ASN A 572 7.00 -0.21 -28.48
C ASN A 572 5.63 -0.60 -29.06
N GLY A 573 4.96 0.31 -29.77
CA GLY A 573 3.68 0.05 -30.43
C GLY A 573 2.47 0.01 -29.48
N LEU A 574 2.63 0.38 -28.20
CA LEU A 574 1.58 0.38 -27.20
C LEU A 574 1.24 1.78 -26.71
N ARG A 575 0.00 1.96 -26.31
CA ARG A 575 -0.47 3.18 -25.66
C ARG A 575 -0.55 2.95 -24.14
N GLY A 576 -0.17 3.96 -23.36
CA GLY A 576 -0.34 3.95 -21.93
C GLY A 576 -1.81 4.18 -21.51
N SER A 577 -2.17 3.73 -20.32
CA SER A 577 -3.47 4.01 -19.71
C SER A 577 -3.50 5.41 -19.07
N ASP A 578 -4.54 5.71 -18.30
CA ASP A 578 -4.64 6.91 -17.45
C ASP A 578 -3.71 6.88 -16.21
N ARG A 579 -2.87 5.84 -16.08
CA ARG A 579 -1.96 5.61 -14.94
C ARG A 579 -0.51 5.72 -15.38
N HIS A 580 0.16 6.75 -14.90
CA HIS A 580 1.58 7.02 -15.23
C HIS A 580 2.57 5.93 -14.78
N THR A 581 2.10 4.96 -14.00
CA THR A 581 2.91 3.85 -13.44
C THR A 581 2.55 2.48 -14.02
N ASP A 582 1.75 2.42 -15.08
CA ASP A 582 1.32 1.16 -15.73
C ASP A 582 2.43 0.42 -16.50
N GLY A 583 3.57 1.06 -16.69
CA GLY A 583 4.73 0.48 -17.36
C GLY A 583 4.93 0.96 -18.81
N GLU A 584 3.96 1.70 -19.39
CA GLU A 584 4.02 2.17 -20.79
C GLU A 584 4.37 3.67 -20.92
N TRP A 585 4.65 4.37 -19.82
CA TRP A 585 4.95 5.77 -19.82
C TRP A 585 6.45 6.06 -19.59
N CYS A 586 7.01 6.95 -20.42
CA CYS A 586 8.35 7.52 -20.28
C CYS A 586 8.24 8.92 -19.66
N GLY A 587 8.80 9.15 -18.46
CA GLY A 587 8.59 10.35 -17.66
C GLY A 587 9.81 11.24 -17.48
N TRP A 588 9.63 12.56 -17.47
CA TRP A 588 10.64 13.60 -17.16
C TRP A 588 10.13 14.50 -16.03
N TYR A 589 10.94 14.66 -14.98
CA TYR A 589 10.58 15.48 -13.82
C TYR A 589 11.33 16.80 -13.83
N ALA A 590 10.60 17.92 -13.67
CA ALA A 590 11.14 19.26 -13.43
C ALA A 590 12.12 19.79 -14.49
N GLN A 591 12.17 19.19 -15.70
CA GLN A 591 13.14 19.56 -16.74
C GLN A 591 12.56 19.49 -18.15
N ASP A 592 13.05 20.33 -19.03
CA ASP A 592 12.86 20.20 -20.47
C ASP A 592 13.60 18.95 -20.95
N GLY A 593 13.22 18.38 -22.09
CA GLY A 593 13.86 17.17 -22.58
C GLY A 593 13.90 17.06 -24.08
N SER A 594 14.66 16.09 -24.56
CA SER A 594 14.70 15.72 -25.97
C SER A 594 15.04 14.24 -26.18
N PHE A 595 14.64 13.72 -27.31
CA PHE A 595 15.04 12.39 -27.77
C PHE A 595 15.10 12.35 -29.30
N VAL A 596 15.85 11.38 -29.84
CA VAL A 596 16.03 11.18 -31.28
C VAL A 596 15.67 9.74 -31.63
N VAL A 597 14.87 9.59 -32.69
CA VAL A 597 14.52 8.31 -33.27
C VAL A 597 15.27 8.14 -34.60
N ASP A 598 16.02 7.06 -34.77
CA ASP A 598 16.59 6.67 -36.07
C ASP A 598 15.58 5.77 -36.82
N LEU A 599 14.92 6.30 -37.81
CA LEU A 599 13.93 5.59 -38.64
C LEU A 599 14.55 4.49 -39.51
N GLY A 600 15.89 4.36 -39.49
CA GLY A 600 16.64 3.38 -40.26
C GLY A 600 16.99 3.82 -41.68
N GLU A 601 16.04 4.41 -42.39
CA GLU A 601 16.17 5.00 -43.71
C GLU A 601 15.39 6.30 -43.83
N ARG A 602 15.55 7.00 -44.96
CA ARG A 602 14.81 8.24 -45.24
C ARG A 602 13.33 7.95 -45.48
N GLN A 603 12.49 8.26 -44.52
CA GLN A 603 11.03 8.14 -44.57
C GLN A 603 10.38 9.48 -44.95
N LYS A 604 9.28 9.43 -45.71
CA LYS A 604 8.42 10.58 -45.95
C LYS A 604 7.53 10.77 -44.75
N ILE A 605 7.60 11.92 -44.10
CA ILE A 605 6.85 12.26 -42.87
C ILE A 605 5.84 13.34 -43.21
N THR A 606 4.60 13.13 -42.81
CA THR A 606 3.47 14.06 -43.00
C THR A 606 2.84 14.49 -41.68
N ARG A 607 2.94 13.65 -40.63
CA ARG A 607 2.43 13.93 -39.30
C ARG A 607 3.25 13.18 -38.26
N VAL A 608 3.39 13.81 -37.10
CA VAL A 608 3.91 13.15 -35.90
C VAL A 608 2.94 13.38 -34.76
N SER A 609 2.56 12.32 -34.07
CA SER A 609 1.69 12.37 -32.89
C SER A 609 2.43 11.80 -31.69
N LEU A 610 2.28 12.46 -30.53
CA LEU A 610 2.80 12.04 -29.24
C LEU A 610 1.66 11.87 -28.27
N GLY A 611 1.52 10.69 -27.70
CA GLY A 611 0.64 10.52 -26.57
C GLY A 611 1.27 11.08 -25.29
N SER A 612 0.54 11.89 -24.57
CA SER A 612 0.97 12.49 -23.30
C SER A 612 -0.11 12.31 -22.23
N LEU A 613 0.28 12.27 -20.98
CA LEU A 613 -0.65 12.13 -19.86
C LEU A 613 -0.92 13.47 -19.18
N ASN A 614 -2.18 13.75 -18.90
CA ASN A 614 -2.60 14.71 -17.91
C ASN A 614 -3.13 13.97 -16.68
N ASN A 615 -2.57 14.23 -15.51
CA ASN A 615 -3.09 13.76 -14.22
C ASN A 615 -2.91 14.86 -13.18
N PHE A 616 -3.97 15.67 -13.02
CA PHE A 616 -3.96 16.85 -12.18
C PHE A 616 -3.57 16.57 -10.74
N GLY A 617 -4.14 15.51 -10.14
CA GLY A 617 -3.88 15.13 -8.76
C GLY A 617 -2.43 14.72 -8.48
N MET A 618 -1.76 14.17 -9.50
CA MET A 618 -0.37 13.71 -9.40
C MET A 618 0.67 14.71 -9.88
N GLY A 619 0.25 15.87 -10.40
CA GLY A 619 1.17 16.88 -10.95
C GLY A 619 1.83 16.43 -12.25
N VAL A 620 1.15 15.57 -13.01
CA VAL A 620 1.56 15.14 -14.34
C VAL A 620 0.82 15.97 -15.37
N HIS A 621 1.56 16.62 -16.26
CA HIS A 621 0.98 17.56 -17.20
C HIS A 621 1.62 17.44 -18.60
N PRO A 622 0.84 17.67 -19.67
CA PRO A 622 1.39 17.74 -21.02
C PRO A 622 2.43 18.84 -21.15
N PRO A 623 3.38 18.73 -22.09
CA PRO A 623 4.46 19.69 -22.27
C PRO A 623 3.93 21.07 -22.68
N ARG A 624 4.63 22.15 -22.31
CA ARG A 624 4.29 23.52 -22.73
C ARG A 624 4.50 23.80 -24.22
N TYR A 625 5.46 23.06 -24.82
CA TYR A 625 5.68 23.05 -26.27
C TYR A 625 6.27 21.71 -26.71
N VAL A 626 6.09 21.39 -27.99
CA VAL A 626 6.84 20.34 -28.69
C VAL A 626 7.38 20.92 -30.00
N LYS A 627 8.65 20.63 -30.30
CA LYS A 627 9.33 20.99 -31.56
C LYS A 627 9.85 19.73 -32.21
N LEU A 628 9.67 19.62 -33.50
CA LEU A 628 10.17 18.53 -34.32
C LEU A 628 11.29 19.00 -35.24
N TYR A 629 12.32 18.20 -35.35
CA TYR A 629 13.46 18.43 -36.24
C TYR A 629 13.73 17.19 -37.04
N LEU A 630 14.13 17.36 -38.31
CA LEU A 630 14.58 16.25 -39.17
C LEU A 630 16.05 16.40 -39.53
N SER A 631 16.70 15.26 -39.76
CA SER A 631 18.06 15.15 -40.24
C SER A 631 18.24 13.90 -41.09
N ASP A 632 19.13 13.95 -42.07
CA ASP A 632 19.53 12.80 -42.87
C ASP A 632 20.76 12.08 -42.27
N ASN A 633 21.60 12.80 -41.54
CA ASN A 633 22.90 12.30 -41.05
C ASN A 633 23.01 12.21 -39.51
N GLY A 634 21.97 12.61 -38.78
CA GLY A 634 21.96 12.62 -37.31
C GLY A 634 22.83 13.71 -36.66
N GLN A 635 23.38 14.65 -37.45
CA GLN A 635 24.22 15.74 -36.96
C GLN A 635 23.61 17.12 -37.24
N SER A 636 23.14 17.35 -38.46
CA SER A 636 22.53 18.61 -38.87
C SER A 636 21.02 18.49 -38.87
N TYR A 637 20.35 19.19 -37.97
CA TYR A 637 18.90 19.14 -37.79
C TYR A 637 18.28 20.48 -38.25
N HIS A 638 17.13 20.41 -38.93
CA HIS A 638 16.30 21.56 -39.22
C HIS A 638 14.90 21.38 -38.64
N GLN A 639 14.33 22.46 -38.11
CA GLN A 639 13.00 22.41 -37.50
C GLN A 639 11.93 22.27 -38.60
N VAL A 640 10.99 21.34 -38.39
CA VAL A 640 9.94 21.02 -39.37
C VAL A 640 8.53 21.32 -38.86
N ALA A 641 8.33 21.29 -37.54
CA ALA A 641 7.06 21.65 -36.92
C ALA A 641 7.25 22.13 -35.48
N THR A 642 6.28 22.83 -34.96
CA THR A 642 6.21 23.24 -33.55
C THR A 642 4.77 23.44 -33.11
N ILE A 643 4.49 23.10 -31.87
CA ILE A 643 3.23 23.43 -31.22
C ILE A 643 3.51 24.07 -29.85
N GLN A 644 2.73 25.09 -29.51
CA GLN A 644 2.73 25.73 -28.19
C GLN A 644 1.38 25.49 -27.53
N ARG A 645 1.41 25.23 -26.22
CA ARG A 645 0.19 25.04 -25.43
C ARG A 645 0.01 26.18 -24.44
N THR A 646 -1.24 26.59 -24.20
CA THR A 646 -1.56 27.58 -23.18
C THR A 646 -1.46 27.02 -21.79
N GLN A 647 -1.32 27.87 -20.78
CA GLN A 647 -1.32 27.44 -19.38
C GLN A 647 -2.59 26.66 -19.01
N ALA A 648 -3.76 27.09 -19.48
CA ALA A 648 -5.02 26.38 -19.26
C ALA A 648 -5.03 24.97 -19.87
N GLN A 649 -4.45 24.78 -21.05
CA GLN A 649 -4.32 23.47 -21.68
C GLN A 649 -3.31 22.56 -20.95
N ASN A 650 -2.24 23.14 -20.37
CA ASN A 650 -1.23 22.37 -19.64
C ASN A 650 -1.74 21.93 -18.27
N PHE A 651 -2.50 22.78 -17.56
CA PHE A 651 -2.97 22.48 -16.20
C PHE A 651 -4.48 22.21 -16.17
N ALA A 652 -4.99 21.50 -17.17
CA ALA A 652 -6.38 21.05 -17.19
C ALA A 652 -6.68 20.11 -16.02
N GLU A 653 -7.85 20.25 -15.42
CA GLU A 653 -8.32 19.35 -14.35
C GLU A 653 -8.62 17.95 -14.90
N GLY A 654 -8.62 16.94 -14.02
CA GLY A 654 -8.92 15.56 -14.37
C GLY A 654 -7.69 14.71 -14.74
N THR A 655 -7.97 13.48 -15.16
CA THR A 655 -6.96 12.50 -15.60
C THR A 655 -7.36 11.97 -16.96
N GLN A 656 -6.48 12.11 -17.96
CA GLN A 656 -6.70 11.62 -19.33
C GLN A 656 -5.40 11.56 -20.13
N ALA A 657 -5.32 10.62 -21.06
CA ALA A 657 -4.33 10.66 -22.12
C ALA A 657 -4.69 11.76 -23.15
N VAL A 658 -3.69 12.47 -23.65
CA VAL A 658 -3.83 13.58 -24.58
C VAL A 658 -2.91 13.36 -25.77
N ASP A 659 -3.45 13.34 -26.98
CA ASP A 659 -2.64 13.28 -28.19
C ASP A 659 -2.21 14.68 -28.64
N ILE A 660 -0.91 14.85 -28.84
CA ILE A 660 -0.30 16.08 -29.37
C ILE A 660 0.07 15.84 -30.83
N HIS A 661 -0.68 16.42 -31.75
CA HIS A 661 -0.49 16.25 -33.18
C HIS A 661 0.30 17.42 -33.76
N LEU A 662 1.32 17.11 -34.57
CA LEU A 662 2.11 18.06 -35.33
C LEU A 662 2.08 17.66 -36.80
N ASP A 663 1.38 18.44 -37.63
CA ASP A 663 1.42 18.29 -39.06
C ASP A 663 2.75 18.80 -39.61
N VAL A 664 3.36 18.04 -40.47
CA VAL A 664 4.66 18.32 -41.11
C VAL A 664 4.43 18.52 -42.61
N HIS A 665 4.94 19.62 -43.17
CA HIS A 665 4.95 19.71 -44.63
C HIS A 665 5.71 18.50 -45.22
N PRO A 666 5.11 17.71 -46.12
CA PRO A 666 5.67 16.42 -46.55
C PRO A 666 7.13 16.52 -46.98
N GLN A 667 8.02 15.93 -46.21
CA GLN A 667 9.45 15.87 -46.50
C GLN A 667 10.08 14.56 -45.99
N LYS A 668 11.29 14.28 -46.46
CA LYS A 668 12.00 13.03 -46.12
C LYS A 668 13.13 13.32 -45.13
N GLY A 669 13.27 12.43 -44.16
CA GLY A 669 14.38 12.43 -43.21
C GLY A 669 14.58 11.05 -42.60
N ARG A 670 15.76 10.76 -42.09
CA ARG A 670 16.07 9.51 -41.37
C ARG A 670 16.01 9.66 -39.87
N PHE A 671 16.50 10.78 -39.35
CA PHE A 671 16.51 11.02 -37.90
C PHE A 671 15.44 12.04 -37.55
N LEU A 672 14.53 11.66 -36.66
CA LEU A 672 13.52 12.55 -36.10
C LEU A 672 13.91 12.92 -34.68
N LYS A 673 14.18 14.21 -34.43
CA LYS A 673 14.42 14.73 -33.08
C LYS A 673 13.17 15.42 -32.57
N VAL A 674 12.81 15.09 -31.33
CA VAL A 674 11.73 15.74 -30.58
C VAL A 674 12.34 16.52 -29.42
N GLU A 675 12.02 17.80 -29.30
CA GLU A 675 12.31 18.62 -28.14
C GLU A 675 11.00 19.08 -27.50
N PHE A 676 10.94 19.09 -26.18
CA PHE A 676 9.74 19.51 -25.45
C PHE A 676 10.09 20.30 -24.19
N GLY A 677 9.17 21.18 -23.79
CA GLY A 677 9.32 21.97 -22.57
C GLY A 677 8.42 21.51 -21.45
N ASN A 678 9.00 21.32 -20.26
CA ASN A 678 8.24 21.06 -19.05
C ASN A 678 7.37 22.29 -18.69
N PRO A 679 6.12 22.14 -18.22
CA PRO A 679 5.26 23.26 -17.82
C PRO A 679 5.80 24.09 -16.66
N GLY A 680 6.77 23.57 -15.90
CA GLY A 680 7.33 24.20 -14.71
C GLY A 680 6.57 23.88 -13.45
N LYS A 681 6.40 24.86 -12.56
CA LYS A 681 5.71 24.66 -11.30
C LYS A 681 4.20 24.72 -11.43
N CYS A 682 3.50 23.92 -10.69
CA CYS A 682 2.04 23.97 -10.57
C CYS A 682 1.58 25.37 -10.13
N PRO A 683 0.54 25.96 -10.75
CA PRO A 683 0.03 27.28 -10.40
C PRO A 683 -0.56 27.31 -8.97
N ALA A 684 -0.77 28.54 -8.46
CA ALA A 684 -1.19 28.74 -7.06
C ALA A 684 -2.55 28.11 -6.69
N ASN A 685 -3.44 27.96 -7.66
CA ASN A 685 -4.75 27.32 -7.50
C ASN A 685 -4.76 25.80 -7.70
N HIS A 686 -3.60 25.20 -7.97
CA HIS A 686 -3.43 23.78 -8.14
C HIS A 686 -3.35 23.05 -6.78
N VAL A 687 -3.85 21.81 -6.70
CA VAL A 687 -3.76 20.98 -5.46
C VAL A 687 -2.31 20.74 -5.03
N ARG A 688 -1.36 20.78 -5.98
CA ARG A 688 0.10 20.72 -5.76
C ARG A 688 0.79 22.08 -6.01
N ALA A 689 0.19 23.18 -5.56
CA ALA A 689 0.69 24.52 -5.79
C ALA A 689 2.20 24.65 -5.51
N GLN A 690 2.94 25.24 -6.48
CA GLN A 690 4.38 25.48 -6.44
C GLN A 690 5.29 24.23 -6.45
N GLN A 691 4.74 23.00 -6.53
CA GLN A 691 5.54 21.80 -6.76
C GLN A 691 5.92 21.70 -8.24
N ASP A 692 7.03 21.05 -8.51
CA ASP A 692 7.50 20.78 -9.87
C ASP A 692 6.62 19.72 -10.55
N THR A 693 6.55 19.77 -11.88
CA THR A 693 5.69 18.91 -12.68
C THR A 693 6.45 17.78 -13.37
N TRP A 694 5.71 16.69 -13.65
CA TRP A 694 6.12 15.63 -14.55
C TRP A 694 5.55 15.86 -15.95
N VAL A 695 6.32 15.47 -16.98
CA VAL A 695 5.84 15.25 -18.35
C VAL A 695 6.02 13.77 -18.67
N TYR A 696 4.97 13.13 -19.18
CA TYR A 696 5.01 11.73 -19.62
C TYR A 696 4.60 11.61 -21.07
N PHE A 697 5.30 10.72 -21.79
CA PHE A 697 4.93 10.26 -23.14
C PHE A 697 4.85 8.74 -23.19
N ASP A 698 3.91 8.18 -23.96
CA ASP A 698 3.76 6.74 -24.22
C ASP A 698 4.36 6.36 -25.58
N GLU A 699 3.66 6.60 -26.65
CA GLU A 699 4.03 6.18 -28.01
C GLU A 699 4.24 7.38 -28.93
N LEU A 700 5.28 7.31 -29.76
CA LEU A 700 5.52 8.21 -30.89
C LEU A 700 4.96 7.58 -32.16
N ILE A 701 3.95 8.20 -32.74
CA ILE A 701 3.33 7.77 -33.99
C ILE A 701 3.83 8.69 -35.11
N VAL A 702 4.47 8.11 -36.15
CA VAL A 702 5.00 8.83 -37.31
C VAL A 702 4.30 8.30 -38.57
N GLU A 703 3.70 9.24 -39.33
CA GLU A 703 2.94 8.98 -40.55
C GLU A 703 3.57 9.64 -41.81
#